data_75996e8f0cf441486462d5ed73cc1443
#
_entry.id   75996e8f0cf441486462d5ed73cc1443
#
_cell.length_a   1.000
_cell.length_b   1.000
_cell.length_c   1.000
_cell.angle_alpha   90.00
_cell.angle_beta   90.00
_cell.angle_gamma   90.00
#
_symmetry.space_group_name_H-M   'P 1'
#
loop_
_entity.id
_entity.type
_entity.pdbx_description
1 polymer ?
#
loop_
_entity_poly.entity_id
_entity_poly.type
_entity_poly.pdbx_seq_one_letter_code
_entity_poly.pdbx_strand_id
1 'polypeptide(L)'
;MAQCTRKRKLSRDEIAELIERGYADVFKWEDDDLALKSAAAHSRLPYDKMSSQEMAAFSEIGESHISTSIFLHIRNKILQMWLLEPNVECTLEQAIVQVMKPFNSDRSLIRRVHCYLERYGYINFGIYHQLTXXXXXXXXXXXXXXXXXXXXXXXXXXXXFGFDVVILECRPRTGGRVHSHAGNKTGFKADLGAMVLTGICGNPLLTLTKQFACTVDKLNGNNCSLYDTKGKSVDKRKDQLVEEAFNRIGDIASYVVHEMGCDSVNGEPMDLETAYDNILCLMELRIQKKRLQFFQTFEEVVNTMKSIMEELAIYKKTVEEIGDKLKELEGTPLTEFSSKTEKDVLRRCYKRDLANAFKKYDGMESRRRNVESFMNNLRRIEPKLSEVYMNACDRRVLDFHLANLEYANGTRLRNLSLKHWDQDDENEIAGSHMTVREGMAHLVGKLVNGSDVLIERLVTKIEYRENGVVVHANHTNERGEKVEEERYTGDAVLCTLPLGILKRTAKGEKGGPVFDPPLPDRKLGAIDRVGFGNLNKVVLIFDRIFWDDNMHFFGTTTTDELSNFKGARGELYMFIAQTGKPVLIGLLAGAAADIAMDVDNSDMERIKKEKELCVSRAMELLNKVFGNACPSSPVEAVVTLWHKDEASLGCYSYMAKNAQASDYDVLAESIRCRDENGEYKGKERLFFAGEHTNRNYPATVHGAMLSGLREAGRMADVFTGCPYAAPHKNVIDLEMEDDDDDVIPLSPEGSRDEGGMGMGMEEMAHEESVGSVGDEIMMEGDENVERNGGDSVEMPVIGNDDE
;
A
#
# COMPACT_ATOMS: atom_id res chain seq x y z
N MET A 1 -45.23 -9.96 -12.81
CA MET A 1 -43.98 -10.39 -12.14
C MET A 1 -43.03 -9.21 -12.17
N ALA A 2 -42.91 -8.49 -11.09
CA ALA A 2 -41.93 -7.40 -10.97
C ALA A 2 -40.55 -8.02 -10.77
N GLN A 3 -39.69 -7.87 -11.76
CA GLN A 3 -38.26 -8.18 -11.58
C GLN A 3 -37.70 -7.19 -10.59
N CYS A 4 -37.46 -7.67 -9.37
CA CYS A 4 -36.71 -6.92 -8.39
C CYS A 4 -35.24 -6.86 -8.88
N THR A 5 -34.91 -5.83 -9.61
CA THR A 5 -33.52 -5.54 -9.99
C THR A 5 -32.76 -5.24 -8.69
N ARG A 6 -31.94 -6.18 -8.23
CA ARG A 6 -30.99 -5.93 -7.14
C ARG A 6 -30.12 -4.74 -7.56
N LYS A 7 -30.30 -3.61 -6.93
CA LYS A 7 -29.44 -2.45 -7.15
C LYS A 7 -27.99 -2.87 -6.83
N ARG A 8 -27.12 -2.78 -7.81
CA ARG A 8 -25.69 -3.12 -7.68
C ARG A 8 -25.07 -2.21 -6.61
N LYS A 9 -24.28 -2.80 -5.71
CA LYS A 9 -23.51 -2.05 -4.71
C LYS A 9 -22.34 -1.35 -5.40
N LEU A 10 -22.18 -0.06 -5.17
CA LEU A 10 -21.03 0.70 -5.66
C LEU A 10 -19.82 0.42 -4.76
N SER A 11 -18.70 0.13 -5.38
CA SER A 11 -17.42 0.00 -4.69
C SER A 11 -16.86 1.40 -4.34
N ARG A 12 -15.86 1.44 -3.45
CA ARG A 12 -15.14 2.69 -3.13
C ARG A 12 -14.51 3.30 -4.40
N ASP A 13 -14.00 2.45 -5.28
CA ASP A 13 -13.38 2.90 -6.53
C ASP A 13 -14.41 3.55 -7.47
N GLU A 14 -15.57 2.96 -7.60
CA GLU A 14 -16.67 3.53 -8.41
C GLU A 14 -17.12 4.89 -7.86
N ILE A 15 -17.19 5.04 -6.53
CA ILE A 15 -17.50 6.32 -5.89
C ILE A 15 -16.40 7.34 -6.19
N ALA A 16 -15.14 6.95 -6.03
CA ALA A 16 -14.00 7.82 -6.33
C ALA A 16 -14.00 8.25 -7.80
N GLU A 17 -14.26 7.32 -8.72
CA GLU A 17 -14.35 7.61 -10.16
C GLU A 17 -15.47 8.61 -10.49
N LEU A 18 -16.62 8.51 -9.84
CA LEU A 18 -17.72 9.46 -10.02
C LEU A 18 -17.31 10.86 -9.55
N ILE A 19 -16.63 10.95 -8.42
CA ILE A 19 -16.11 12.23 -7.91
C ILE A 19 -15.12 12.83 -8.91
N GLU A 20 -14.21 12.03 -9.43
CA GLU A 20 -13.18 12.48 -10.39
C GLU A 20 -13.77 12.95 -11.72
N ARG A 21 -14.91 12.40 -12.13
CA ARG A 21 -15.61 12.81 -13.36
C ARG A 21 -16.32 14.16 -13.24
N GLY A 22 -16.19 14.85 -12.10
CA GLY A 22 -16.75 16.17 -11.90
C GLY A 22 -18.01 16.23 -11.05
N TYR A 23 -18.34 15.16 -10.37
CA TYR A 23 -19.42 15.17 -9.38
C TYR A 23 -18.87 15.67 -8.02
N ALA A 24 -18.39 16.92 -8.04
CA ALA A 24 -17.75 17.53 -6.88
C ALA A 24 -18.69 17.61 -5.65
N ASP A 25 -19.99 17.70 -5.91
CA ASP A 25 -21.02 17.81 -4.88
C ASP A 25 -21.83 16.51 -4.76
N VAL A 26 -21.14 15.38 -4.70
CA VAL A 26 -21.77 14.05 -4.61
C VAL A 26 -22.79 13.95 -3.46
N PHE A 27 -22.60 14.71 -2.40
CA PHE A 27 -23.48 14.72 -1.23
C PHE A 27 -24.79 15.49 -1.48
N LYS A 28 -24.86 16.27 -2.57
CA LYS A 28 -26.05 17.04 -2.99
C LYS A 28 -26.87 16.33 -4.08
N TRP A 29 -26.56 15.08 -4.39
CA TRP A 29 -27.27 14.34 -5.43
C TRP A 29 -28.76 14.20 -5.09
N GLU A 30 -29.60 14.26 -6.12
CA GLU A 30 -31.05 14.05 -6.02
C GLU A 30 -31.39 12.63 -5.54
N ASP A 31 -30.52 11.66 -5.81
CA ASP A 31 -30.65 10.31 -5.26
C ASP A 31 -30.09 10.30 -3.83
N ASP A 32 -30.97 10.48 -2.84
CA ASP A 32 -30.62 10.47 -1.42
C ASP A 32 -29.89 9.18 -0.99
N ASP A 33 -30.29 8.04 -1.54
CA ASP A 33 -29.68 6.74 -1.19
C ASP A 33 -28.20 6.73 -1.59
N LEU A 34 -27.87 7.22 -2.78
CA LEU A 34 -26.48 7.29 -3.26
C LEU A 34 -25.65 8.31 -2.46
N ALA A 35 -26.24 9.45 -2.13
CA ALA A 35 -25.59 10.48 -1.31
C ALA A 35 -25.26 9.98 0.10
N LEU A 36 -26.18 9.23 0.72
CA LEU A 36 -25.98 8.62 2.05
C LEU A 36 -24.88 7.55 2.02
N LYS A 37 -24.87 6.71 1.00
CA LYS A 37 -23.82 5.69 0.82
C LYS A 37 -22.45 6.34 0.63
N SER A 38 -22.40 7.39 -0.17
CA SER A 38 -21.17 8.16 -0.41
C SER A 38 -20.65 8.80 0.88
N ALA A 39 -21.56 9.34 1.71
CA ALA A 39 -21.18 9.95 2.99
C ALA A 39 -20.54 8.92 3.94
N ALA A 40 -21.09 7.72 4.03
CA ALA A 40 -20.51 6.63 4.83
C ALA A 40 -19.10 6.27 4.31
N ALA A 41 -18.96 6.07 2.99
CA ALA A 41 -17.68 5.74 2.36
C ALA A 41 -16.62 6.83 2.61
N HIS A 42 -17.02 8.11 2.51
CA HIS A 42 -16.12 9.25 2.79
C HIS A 42 -15.79 9.38 4.28
N SER A 43 -16.49 8.65 5.14
CA SER A 43 -16.22 8.59 6.58
C SER A 43 -15.54 7.26 6.97
N ARG A 44 -15.11 6.46 5.99
CA ARG A 44 -14.40 5.17 6.18
C ARG A 44 -15.30 4.13 6.90
N LEU A 45 -16.60 4.25 6.74
CA LEU A 45 -17.59 3.35 7.34
C LEU A 45 -18.32 2.56 6.24
N PRO A 46 -18.62 1.28 6.48
CA PRO A 46 -19.46 0.54 5.54
C PRO A 46 -20.88 1.14 5.53
N TYR A 47 -21.42 1.36 4.33
CA TYR A 47 -22.73 2.03 4.21
C TYR A 47 -23.91 1.12 4.55
N ASP A 48 -23.72 -0.20 4.47
CA ASP A 48 -24.78 -1.22 4.55
C ASP A 48 -24.71 -2.10 5.81
N LYS A 49 -23.75 -1.85 6.68
CA LYS A 49 -23.61 -2.60 7.95
C LYS A 49 -22.94 -1.73 9.01
N MET A 50 -23.09 -2.12 10.25
CA MET A 50 -22.38 -1.49 11.37
C MET A 50 -20.92 -1.99 11.39
N SER A 51 -20.00 -1.12 11.72
CA SER A 51 -18.60 -1.49 11.99
C SER A 51 -18.51 -2.24 13.34
N SER A 52 -17.39 -2.90 13.59
CA SER A 52 -17.16 -3.60 14.85
C SER A 52 -17.27 -2.66 16.06
N GLN A 53 -16.75 -1.45 15.92
CA GLN A 53 -16.84 -0.44 16.98
C GLN A 53 -18.27 0.01 17.22
N GLU A 54 -19.03 0.22 16.16
CA GLU A 54 -20.45 0.57 16.26
C GLU A 54 -21.24 -0.56 16.90
N MET A 55 -20.97 -1.82 16.53
CA MET A 55 -21.62 -2.97 17.15
C MET A 55 -21.30 -3.10 18.63
N ALA A 56 -20.10 -2.76 19.05
CA ALA A 56 -19.72 -2.73 20.47
C ALA A 56 -20.44 -1.60 21.23
N ALA A 57 -20.58 -0.42 20.60
CA ALA A 57 -21.23 0.76 21.22
C ALA A 57 -22.76 0.66 21.25
N PHE A 58 -23.37 -0.04 20.29
CA PHE A 58 -24.81 -0.18 20.07
C PHE A 58 -25.20 -1.66 19.94
N SER A 59 -24.76 -2.49 20.88
CA SER A 59 -24.95 -3.94 20.81
C SER A 59 -26.43 -4.34 20.70
N GLU A 60 -27.33 -3.61 21.37
CA GLU A 60 -28.77 -3.85 21.34
C GLU A 60 -29.42 -3.53 19.99
N ILE A 61 -28.76 -2.69 19.16
CA ILE A 61 -29.25 -2.32 17.82
C ILE A 61 -28.89 -3.43 16.82
N GLY A 62 -27.69 -4.00 16.94
CA GLY A 62 -27.18 -5.04 16.02
C GLY A 62 -27.96 -6.34 16.05
N GLU A 63 -28.83 -6.56 17.02
CA GLU A 63 -29.63 -7.77 17.19
C GLU A 63 -30.75 -7.92 16.14
N SER A 64 -31.17 -6.81 15.49
CA SER A 64 -32.28 -6.79 14.54
C SER A 64 -31.92 -6.08 13.24
N HIS A 65 -32.25 -6.71 12.12
CA HIS A 65 -32.05 -6.12 10.78
C HIS A 65 -32.79 -4.77 10.65
N ILE A 66 -33.97 -4.65 11.21
CA ILE A 66 -34.80 -3.41 11.16
C ILE A 66 -34.09 -2.30 11.94
N SER A 67 -33.67 -2.61 13.17
CA SER A 67 -32.94 -1.65 14.02
C SER A 67 -31.64 -1.19 13.36
N THR A 68 -30.91 -2.13 12.80
CA THR A 68 -29.67 -1.84 12.05
C THR A 68 -29.93 -0.91 10.88
N SER A 69 -30.99 -1.14 10.10
CA SER A 69 -31.35 -0.28 8.96
C SER A 69 -31.68 1.14 9.40
N ILE A 70 -32.41 1.28 10.52
CA ILE A 70 -32.74 2.59 11.10
C ILE A 70 -31.45 3.30 11.54
N PHE A 71 -30.60 2.61 12.26
CA PHE A 71 -29.32 3.14 12.73
C PHE A 71 -28.49 3.64 11.53
N LEU A 72 -28.34 2.82 10.48
CA LEU A 72 -27.53 3.15 9.31
C LEU A 72 -28.07 4.38 8.59
N HIS A 73 -29.38 4.51 8.45
CA HIS A 73 -29.99 5.69 7.84
C HIS A 73 -29.68 6.95 8.65
N ILE A 74 -29.87 6.91 9.97
CA ILE A 74 -29.58 8.04 10.89
C ILE A 74 -28.08 8.39 10.78
N ARG A 75 -27.21 7.41 10.92
CA ARG A 75 -25.76 7.58 10.88
C ARG A 75 -25.30 8.22 9.55
N ASN A 76 -25.74 7.64 8.43
CA ASN A 76 -25.32 8.10 7.11
C ASN A 76 -25.84 9.52 6.83
N LYS A 77 -27.04 9.86 7.32
CA LYS A 77 -27.61 11.21 7.17
C LYS A 77 -26.79 12.26 7.95
N ILE A 78 -26.44 11.95 9.19
CA ILE A 78 -25.61 12.86 10.01
C ILE A 78 -24.23 13.06 9.36
N LEU A 79 -23.62 11.99 8.82
CA LEU A 79 -22.35 12.07 8.10
C LEU A 79 -22.49 12.95 6.84
N GLN A 80 -23.58 12.79 6.08
CA GLN A 80 -23.86 13.62 4.90
C GLN A 80 -23.93 15.10 5.26
N MET A 81 -24.67 15.43 6.34
CA MET A 81 -24.81 16.82 6.80
C MET A 81 -23.45 17.47 7.09
N TRP A 82 -22.58 16.75 7.80
CA TRP A 82 -21.24 17.25 8.13
C TRP A 82 -20.38 17.44 6.87
N LEU A 83 -20.37 16.46 5.95
CA LEU A 83 -19.54 16.51 4.75
C LEU A 83 -19.99 17.60 3.75
N LEU A 84 -21.28 17.96 3.79
CA LEU A 84 -21.82 19.06 2.98
C LEU A 84 -21.31 20.42 3.46
N GLU A 85 -21.20 20.64 4.77
CA GLU A 85 -20.81 21.94 5.34
C GLU A 85 -19.84 21.78 6.53
N PRO A 86 -18.60 21.32 6.28
CA PRO A 86 -17.66 21.04 7.38
C PRO A 86 -17.09 22.29 8.05
N ASN A 87 -17.46 23.48 7.58
CA ASN A 87 -17.06 24.76 8.19
C ASN A 87 -17.95 25.19 9.35
N VAL A 88 -19.07 24.48 9.57
CA VAL A 88 -20.06 24.82 10.58
C VAL A 88 -20.40 23.55 11.38
N GLU A 89 -20.61 23.75 12.69
CA GLU A 89 -20.97 22.65 13.59
C GLU A 89 -22.23 21.91 13.08
N CYS A 90 -22.14 20.58 13.01
CA CYS A 90 -23.31 19.72 12.78
C CYS A 90 -23.94 19.48 14.13
N THR A 91 -25.03 20.23 14.45
CA THR A 91 -25.67 20.17 15.76
C THR A 91 -26.70 19.04 15.86
N LEU A 92 -26.99 18.60 17.07
CA LEU A 92 -28.01 17.60 17.36
C LEU A 92 -29.38 18.06 16.85
N GLU A 93 -29.74 19.34 17.08
CA GLU A 93 -31.02 19.92 16.65
C GLU A 93 -31.19 19.83 15.14
N GLN A 94 -30.12 20.16 14.38
CA GLN A 94 -30.13 20.02 12.93
C GLN A 94 -30.33 18.55 12.51
N ALA A 95 -29.66 17.62 13.21
CA ALA A 95 -29.78 16.18 12.93
C ALA A 95 -31.23 15.70 13.14
N ILE A 96 -31.85 16.10 14.23
CA ILE A 96 -33.24 15.73 14.55
C ILE A 96 -34.21 16.24 13.45
N VAL A 97 -33.99 17.46 12.95
CA VAL A 97 -34.82 18.07 11.90
C VAL A 97 -34.59 17.42 10.53
N GLN A 98 -33.34 17.12 10.20
CA GLN A 98 -32.96 16.68 8.85
C GLN A 98 -33.14 15.17 8.61
N VAL A 99 -33.14 14.35 9.66
CA VAL A 99 -33.43 12.93 9.52
C VAL A 99 -34.90 12.75 9.12
N MET A 100 -35.11 12.05 8.00
CA MET A 100 -36.42 11.85 7.39
C MET A 100 -37.37 10.99 8.27
N LYS A 101 -38.67 11.29 8.18
CA LYS A 101 -39.71 10.37 8.72
C LYS A 101 -39.69 9.06 7.94
N PRO A 102 -39.86 7.90 8.56
CA PRO A 102 -40.15 7.67 9.99
C PRO A 102 -38.90 7.54 10.87
N PHE A 103 -37.71 7.68 10.34
CA PHE A 103 -36.43 7.45 11.03
C PHE A 103 -36.20 8.46 12.18
N ASN A 104 -36.83 9.61 12.13
CA ASN A 104 -36.73 10.65 13.17
C ASN A 104 -37.67 10.43 14.37
N SER A 105 -38.38 9.31 14.41
CA SER A 105 -39.30 8.99 15.52
C SER A 105 -38.57 8.66 16.82
N ASP A 106 -37.35 8.12 16.72
CA ASP A 106 -36.50 7.80 17.88
C ASP A 106 -35.43 8.89 18.07
N ARG A 107 -35.82 9.97 18.75
CA ARG A 107 -34.91 11.09 19.05
C ARG A 107 -33.75 10.65 19.95
N SER A 108 -34.00 9.69 20.86
CA SER A 108 -32.97 9.14 21.74
C SER A 108 -31.84 8.44 20.93
N LEU A 109 -32.23 7.65 19.95
CA LEU A 109 -31.25 7.00 19.07
C LEU A 109 -30.45 8.03 18.22
N ILE A 110 -31.13 9.07 17.69
CA ILE A 110 -30.45 10.15 16.95
C ILE A 110 -29.40 10.81 17.85
N ARG A 111 -29.78 11.15 19.08
CA ARG A 111 -28.87 11.76 20.08
C ARG A 111 -27.66 10.87 20.32
N ARG A 112 -27.86 9.58 20.58
CA ARG A 112 -26.80 8.62 20.85
C ARG A 112 -25.86 8.47 19.64
N VAL A 113 -26.40 8.35 18.42
CA VAL A 113 -25.61 8.23 17.18
C VAL A 113 -24.82 9.52 16.95
N HIS A 114 -25.45 10.69 17.11
CA HIS A 114 -24.76 11.97 16.97
C HIS A 114 -23.59 12.07 17.97
N CYS A 115 -23.83 11.76 19.25
CA CYS A 115 -22.81 11.80 20.30
C CYS A 115 -21.66 10.84 19.99
N TYR A 116 -21.95 9.64 19.47
CA TYR A 116 -20.91 8.67 19.10
C TYR A 116 -20.04 9.18 17.95
N LEU A 117 -20.68 9.71 16.90
CA LEU A 117 -19.97 10.23 15.72
C LEU A 117 -19.08 11.42 16.10
N GLU A 118 -19.56 12.29 16.95
CA GLU A 118 -18.79 13.43 17.46
C GLU A 118 -17.65 12.97 18.39
N ARG A 119 -17.94 12.03 19.29
CA ARG A 119 -16.96 11.49 20.25
C ARG A 119 -15.73 10.89 19.56
N TYR A 120 -15.94 10.18 18.45
CA TYR A 120 -14.85 9.51 17.73
C TYR A 120 -14.38 10.28 16.50
N GLY A 121 -14.84 11.53 16.34
CA GLY A 121 -14.31 12.44 15.30
C GLY A 121 -14.74 12.08 13.88
N TYR A 122 -15.92 11.50 13.71
CA TYR A 122 -16.52 11.32 12.39
C TYR A 122 -17.19 12.62 11.92
N ILE A 123 -17.64 13.44 12.85
CA ILE A 123 -18.22 14.78 12.62
C ILE A 123 -17.55 15.78 13.58
N ASN A 124 -17.71 17.05 13.33
CA ASN A 124 -17.29 18.16 14.21
C ASN A 124 -15.79 18.04 14.58
N PHE A 125 -14.93 17.81 13.57
CA PHE A 125 -13.48 17.75 13.76
C PHE A 125 -12.78 18.85 12.93
N GLY A 126 -11.58 19.21 13.35
CA GLY A 126 -10.82 20.28 12.70
C GLY A 126 -11.16 21.66 13.28
N ILE A 127 -11.29 22.67 12.41
CA ILE A 127 -11.69 24.03 12.80
C ILE A 127 -12.95 24.39 12.04
N TYR A 128 -13.99 24.66 12.80
CA TYR A 128 -15.32 24.99 12.29
C TYR A 128 -15.98 26.05 13.19
N HIS A 129 -17.00 26.71 12.68
CA HIS A 129 -17.79 27.69 13.44
C HIS A 129 -18.76 26.93 14.38
N GLN A 130 -18.52 27.09 15.71
CA GLN A 130 -19.39 26.49 16.73
C GLN A 130 -20.69 27.31 16.87
N LEU A 131 -21.81 26.65 16.83
CA LEU A 131 -23.16 27.22 17.01
C LEU A 131 -23.63 27.07 18.46
N THR A 132 -23.13 26.04 19.20
CA THR A 132 -23.49 25.76 20.58
C THR A 132 -22.42 26.26 21.54
N UNK A 133 -22.83 26.66 22.62
CA UNK A 133 -21.86 27.18 23.52
C UNK A 133 -21.21 26.08 24.25
N UNK A 134 -20.02 26.17 24.42
CA UNK A 134 -19.30 25.15 25.06
C UNK A 134 -19.63 25.18 26.51
N UNK A 135 -20.07 24.20 27.02
CA UNK A 135 -20.36 24.10 28.43
C UNK A 135 -19.03 24.04 29.15
N UNK A 136 -18.73 24.84 29.83
CA UNK A 136 -17.54 24.91 30.62
C UNK A 136 -17.58 23.79 31.63
N UNK A 137 -17.19 22.87 31.19
CA UNK A 137 -17.17 21.71 32.07
C UNK A 137 -15.92 21.66 32.93
N UNK A 138 -15.86 20.99 33.70
CA UNK A 138 -14.81 20.86 34.63
C UNK A 138 -13.58 20.44 33.95
N UNK A 139 -12.77 21.11 33.97
CA UNK A 139 -11.55 20.88 33.33
C UNK A 139 -10.76 19.72 33.91
N UNK A 140 -10.57 18.81 33.23
CA UNK A 140 -9.67 17.76 33.54
C UNK A 140 -8.38 18.11 32.83
N UNK A 141 -7.38 18.11 33.45
CA UNK A 141 -6.12 18.50 32.91
C UNK A 141 -5.48 17.34 32.20
N UNK A 142 -5.38 17.41 31.11
CA UNK A 142 -4.74 16.44 30.33
C UNK A 142 -3.39 16.95 29.90
N UNK A 143 -2.48 16.38 30.13
CA UNK A 143 -1.18 16.67 29.66
C UNK A 143 -0.87 15.92 28.38
N UNK A 144 -0.64 16.53 27.47
CA UNK A 144 -0.28 15.94 26.18
C UNK A 144 1.20 15.96 25.91
N UNK A 145 1.76 15.10 25.65
CA UNK A 145 3.15 15.02 25.37
C UNK A 145 3.51 14.84 23.93
N UNK A 146 4.40 15.44 23.46
CA UNK A 146 5.09 15.51 22.27
C UNK A 146 4.37 15.66 20.99
N UNK A 147 4.73 16.46 20.32
CA UNK A 147 4.13 17.07 19.18
C UNK A 147 4.14 16.35 17.90
N UNK A 148 3.30 16.06 17.44
CA UNK A 148 3.14 15.60 16.08
C UNK A 148 2.04 16.38 15.41
N UNK A 149 2.00 16.51 14.29
CA UNK A 149 1.00 17.13 13.50
C UNK A 149 -0.38 16.57 13.71
N UNK A 150 -0.43 15.48 14.04
CA UNK A 150 -1.62 14.76 14.26
C UNK A 150 -2.20 14.96 15.64
N UNK A 151 -1.43 15.36 16.48
CA UNK A 151 -1.77 15.62 17.82
C UNK A 151 -2.56 16.95 17.92
N UNK A 152 -2.41 17.76 17.11
CA UNK A 152 -3.08 19.02 17.06
C UNK A 152 -4.55 18.84 16.72
N UNK A 153 -4.94 17.94 16.03
CA UNK A 153 -6.33 17.57 15.76
C UNK A 153 -6.98 16.92 16.97
N UNK A 154 -6.21 16.29 17.72
CA UNK A 154 -6.61 15.74 18.96
C UNK A 154 -6.81 16.79 20.02
N UNK A 155 -6.07 17.75 19.96
CA UNK A 155 -6.10 18.84 20.86
C UNK A 155 -7.34 19.75 20.64
N UNK A 156 -7.65 19.85 19.46
CA UNK A 156 -8.83 20.55 19.13
C UNK A 156 -10.08 19.83 19.58
N UNK A 157 -10.16 18.55 19.41
CA UNK A 157 -11.20 17.72 19.87
C UNK A 157 -11.22 17.63 21.37
N UNK A 158 -10.17 17.64 22.00
CA UNK A 158 -10.07 17.52 23.39
C UNK A 158 -10.47 18.86 24.06
N UNK A 159 -10.28 19.83 23.49
CA UNK A 159 -10.72 21.11 23.91
C UNK A 159 -12.24 21.29 23.72
N UNK A 160 -12.77 20.63 22.88
CA UNK A 160 -14.18 20.49 22.70
C UNK A 160 -14.85 19.65 23.71
N PHE A 161 -14.19 18.67 24.24
CA PHE A 161 -14.71 17.85 25.33
C PHE A 161 -14.46 18.44 26.74
N GLY A 162 -13.99 19.60 26.83
CA GLY A 162 -13.80 20.32 28.13
C GLY A 162 -12.51 19.98 28.87
N PHE A 163 -11.51 19.41 28.18
CA PHE A 163 -10.20 19.13 28.78
C PHE A 163 -9.27 20.33 28.66
N ASP A 164 -8.49 20.55 29.69
CA ASP A 164 -7.37 21.50 29.70
C ASP A 164 -6.12 20.75 29.14
N VAL A 165 -5.60 21.19 28.01
CA VAL A 165 -4.54 20.46 27.28
C VAL A 165 -3.28 21.30 27.12
N VAL A 166 -2.15 20.76 27.56
CA VAL A 166 -0.82 21.32 27.32
C VAL A 166 -0.06 20.39 26.36
N ILE A 167 0.55 20.96 25.30
CA ILE A 167 1.34 20.22 24.33
C ILE A 167 2.82 20.55 24.50
N LEU A 168 3.65 19.52 24.68
CA LEU A 168 5.12 19.65 24.78
C LEU A 168 5.75 19.17 23.47
N GLU A 169 6.56 20.01 22.83
CA GLU A 169 7.26 19.71 21.57
C GLU A 169 8.75 19.96 21.73
N CYS A 170 9.59 18.96 21.44
CA CYS A 170 11.05 19.08 21.59
C CYS A 170 11.71 19.96 20.52
N ARG A 171 11.10 20.08 19.35
CA ARG A 171 11.65 20.93 18.27
C ARG A 171 11.31 22.41 18.50
N PRO A 172 12.05 23.33 17.85
CA PRO A 172 11.69 24.76 17.84
C PRO A 172 10.54 25.06 16.84
N ARG A 173 9.83 24.02 16.38
CA ARG A 173 8.70 24.11 15.44
C ARG A 173 7.68 23.01 15.71
N THR A 174 6.47 23.23 15.26
CA THR A 174 5.40 22.23 15.32
C THR A 174 5.41 21.33 14.07
N GLY A 175 4.59 20.30 14.03
CA GLY A 175 4.33 19.45 12.88
C GLY A 175 5.11 18.14 12.82
N GLY A 176 6.25 18.08 13.53
CA GLY A 176 7.07 16.85 13.55
C GLY A 176 7.52 16.42 12.15
N ARG A 177 7.04 15.27 11.67
CA ARG A 177 7.36 14.71 10.34
C ARG A 177 6.57 15.37 9.19
N VAL A 178 5.67 16.29 9.50
CA VAL A 178 5.03 17.19 8.53
C VAL A 178 5.82 18.51 8.59
N HIS A 179 6.67 18.72 7.60
CA HIS A 179 7.61 19.86 7.58
C HIS A 179 7.76 20.41 6.16
N SER A 180 7.47 21.68 5.98
CA SER A 180 7.65 22.39 4.70
C SER A 180 8.76 23.44 4.84
N HIS A 181 9.77 23.35 3.97
CA HIS A 181 10.84 24.35 3.87
C HIS A 181 10.31 25.57 3.12
N ALA A 182 10.53 26.74 3.65
CA ALA A 182 10.28 28.00 2.94
C ALA A 182 11.63 28.51 2.41
N GLY A 183 11.76 28.57 1.10
CA GLY A 183 12.99 29.00 0.44
C GLY A 183 13.35 30.43 0.88
N ASN A 184 14.54 30.59 1.45
CA ASN A 184 15.03 31.90 1.94
C ASN A 184 15.27 32.88 0.80
N LYS A 185 15.68 32.38 -0.37
CA LYS A 185 16.00 33.20 -1.55
C LYS A 185 14.82 33.38 -2.49
N THR A 186 13.97 32.36 -2.60
CA THR A 186 12.90 32.31 -3.61
C THR A 186 11.50 32.48 -3.01
N GLY A 187 11.32 32.14 -1.73
CA GLY A 187 10.01 32.12 -1.07
C GLY A 187 9.14 30.91 -1.42
N PHE A 188 9.59 30.04 -2.33
CA PHE A 188 8.83 28.83 -2.68
C PHE A 188 8.90 27.83 -1.54
N LYS A 189 7.74 27.23 -1.21
CA LYS A 189 7.64 26.18 -0.19
C LYS A 189 7.81 24.80 -0.82
N ALA A 190 8.50 23.92 -0.13
CA ALA A 190 8.71 22.53 -0.54
C ALA A 190 8.59 21.61 0.68
N ASP A 191 7.86 20.52 0.53
CA ASP A 191 7.64 19.56 1.63
C ASP A 191 8.86 18.64 1.82
N LEU A 192 9.48 18.72 2.97
CA LEU A 192 10.63 17.89 3.37
C LEU A 192 10.20 16.57 3.98
N GLY A 193 9.00 16.52 4.56
CA GLY A 193 8.39 15.32 5.12
C GLY A 193 7.21 14.85 4.27
N ALA A 194 6.07 14.64 4.91
CA ALA A 194 4.82 14.27 4.22
C ALA A 194 4.44 15.33 3.19
N MET A 195 4.04 14.91 2.00
CA MET A 195 3.72 15.84 0.91
C MET A 195 2.49 15.44 0.08
N VAL A 196 2.01 14.21 0.19
CA VAL A 196 0.91 13.71 -0.65
C VAL A 196 -0.31 13.40 0.20
N LEU A 197 -1.46 13.90 -0.25
CA LEU A 197 -2.78 13.49 0.21
C LEU A 197 -3.15 12.24 -0.61
N THR A 198 -3.15 11.08 0.02
CA THR A 198 -3.36 9.80 -0.67
C THR A 198 -4.85 9.50 -0.80
N GLY A 199 -5.39 9.63 -2.01
CA GLY A 199 -6.77 9.30 -2.33
C GLY A 199 -7.77 10.34 -1.86
N ILE A 200 -9.00 10.16 -2.31
CA ILE A 200 -10.11 11.12 -2.13
C ILE A 200 -11.17 10.56 -1.17
N CYS A 201 -11.60 9.31 -1.41
CA CYS A 201 -12.78 8.74 -0.77
C CYS A 201 -12.46 8.29 0.66
N GLY A 202 -12.68 9.19 1.62
CA GLY A 202 -12.48 8.90 3.04
C GLY A 202 -11.22 9.52 3.65
N ASN A 203 -10.49 10.35 2.90
CA ASN A 203 -9.32 11.04 3.44
C ASN A 203 -9.76 12.25 4.29
N PRO A 204 -9.60 12.19 5.63
CA PRO A 204 -10.08 13.28 6.50
C PRO A 204 -9.30 14.59 6.31
N LEU A 205 -8.09 14.53 5.73
CA LEU A 205 -7.30 15.74 5.44
C LEU A 205 -7.99 16.63 4.40
N LEU A 206 -8.82 16.05 3.51
CA LEU A 206 -9.59 16.86 2.54
C LEU A 206 -10.62 17.75 3.22
N THR A 207 -11.18 17.31 4.33
CA THR A 207 -12.07 18.17 5.16
C THR A 207 -11.26 19.38 5.66
N LEU A 208 -10.04 19.15 6.16
CA LEU A 208 -9.17 20.24 6.63
C LEU A 208 -8.80 21.20 5.48
N THR A 209 -8.52 20.69 4.28
CA THR A 209 -8.19 21.57 3.14
C THR A 209 -9.37 22.48 2.78
N LYS A 210 -10.60 21.97 2.89
CA LYS A 210 -11.82 22.78 2.69
C LYS A 210 -11.96 23.83 3.80
N GLN A 211 -11.81 23.44 5.07
CA GLN A 211 -11.92 24.33 6.24
C GLN A 211 -10.89 25.48 6.16
N PHE A 212 -9.70 25.21 5.64
CA PHE A 212 -8.60 26.20 5.58
C PHE A 212 -8.53 26.90 4.21
N ALA A 213 -9.44 26.59 3.30
CA ALA A 213 -9.49 27.12 1.93
C ALA A 213 -8.15 26.93 1.20
N CYS A 214 -7.53 25.76 1.39
CA CYS A 214 -6.27 25.42 0.72
C CYS A 214 -6.48 25.06 -0.74
N THR A 215 -5.50 25.37 -1.57
CA THR A 215 -5.46 24.93 -2.97
C THR A 215 -4.86 23.53 -3.01
N VAL A 216 -5.60 22.57 -3.58
CA VAL A 216 -5.10 21.20 -3.80
C VAL A 216 -4.87 20.97 -5.28
N ASP A 217 -3.70 20.42 -5.62
CA ASP A 217 -3.31 20.11 -6.99
C ASP A 217 -3.31 18.59 -7.16
N LYS A 218 -4.08 18.11 -8.16
CA LYS A 218 -4.20 16.70 -8.46
C LYS A 218 -2.92 16.19 -9.14
N LEU A 219 -2.41 15.07 -8.68
CA LEU A 219 -1.23 14.42 -9.25
C LEU A 219 -1.66 13.44 -10.35
N ASN A 220 -1.13 13.63 -11.55
CA ASN A 220 -1.43 12.74 -12.68
C ASN A 220 -0.38 11.62 -12.73
N GLY A 221 -0.67 10.52 -12.05
CA GLY A 221 0.22 9.35 -11.97
C GLY A 221 0.34 8.57 -13.28
N ASN A 222 -0.61 8.75 -14.20
CA ASN A 222 -0.64 8.00 -15.46
C ASN A 222 0.39 8.48 -16.49
N ASN A 223 1.08 9.58 -16.22
CA ASN A 223 2.05 10.15 -17.15
C ASN A 223 3.44 10.25 -16.52
N CYS A 224 3.95 9.11 -16.03
CA CYS A 224 5.30 9.01 -15.49
C CYS A 224 6.25 8.50 -16.59
N SER A 225 7.04 9.38 -17.17
CA SER A 225 8.06 9.02 -18.15
C SER A 225 9.29 8.48 -17.41
N LEU A 226 9.84 7.36 -17.88
CA LEU A 226 11.09 6.81 -17.39
C LEU A 226 12.24 7.18 -18.31
N TYR A 227 13.38 7.51 -17.72
CA TYR A 227 14.61 7.84 -18.42
C TYR A 227 15.71 6.83 -18.05
N ASP A 228 16.45 6.38 -19.04
CA ASP A 228 17.55 5.44 -18.85
C ASP A 228 18.82 6.14 -18.30
N THR A 229 19.85 5.39 -18.08
CA THR A 229 21.13 5.85 -17.54
C THR A 229 21.83 6.92 -18.40
N LYS A 230 21.37 7.10 -19.64
CA LYS A 230 21.91 8.10 -20.60
C LYS A 230 20.97 9.31 -20.77
N GLY A 231 19.89 9.34 -20.03
CA GLY A 231 18.88 10.40 -20.12
C GLY A 231 17.89 10.22 -21.27
N LYS A 232 17.85 9.05 -21.91
CA LYS A 232 16.91 8.75 -22.99
C LYS A 232 15.62 8.16 -22.41
N SER A 233 14.49 8.54 -22.99
CA SER A 233 13.19 7.99 -22.59
C SER A 233 13.15 6.48 -22.85
N VAL A 234 12.70 5.72 -21.87
CA VAL A 234 12.42 4.28 -21.98
C VAL A 234 11.14 4.11 -22.79
N ASP A 235 11.11 3.15 -23.70
CA ASP A 235 9.95 2.83 -24.52
C ASP A 235 8.76 2.44 -23.61
N LYS A 236 7.61 3.07 -23.83
CA LYS A 236 6.40 2.84 -23.00
C LYS A 236 5.94 1.38 -22.99
N ARG A 237 6.02 0.71 -24.16
CA ARG A 237 5.63 -0.69 -24.28
C ARG A 237 6.54 -1.59 -23.43
N LYS A 238 7.83 -1.27 -23.43
CA LYS A 238 8.82 -2.00 -22.62
C LYS A 238 8.54 -1.80 -21.13
N ASP A 239 8.28 -0.56 -20.72
CA ASP A 239 7.91 -0.24 -19.35
C ASP A 239 6.66 -1.02 -18.91
N GLN A 240 5.62 -1.02 -19.75
CA GLN A 240 4.37 -1.77 -19.49
C GLN A 240 4.62 -3.26 -19.31
N LEU A 241 5.45 -3.87 -20.18
CA LEU A 241 5.77 -5.30 -20.09
C LEU A 241 6.50 -5.65 -18.79
N VAL A 242 7.41 -4.77 -18.36
CA VAL A 242 8.13 -4.97 -17.10
C VAL A 242 7.18 -4.76 -15.90
N GLU A 243 6.30 -3.76 -15.97
CA GLU A 243 5.27 -3.52 -14.96
C GLU A 243 4.33 -4.72 -14.82
N GLU A 244 3.91 -5.30 -15.95
CA GLU A 244 3.08 -6.53 -15.96
C GLU A 244 3.81 -7.69 -15.30
N ALA A 245 5.10 -7.85 -15.58
CA ALA A 245 5.93 -8.87 -14.94
C ALA A 245 6.06 -8.62 -13.43
N PHE A 246 6.27 -7.37 -13.03
CA PHE A 246 6.33 -6.96 -11.63
C PHE A 246 5.03 -7.29 -10.89
N ASN A 247 3.87 -6.95 -11.50
CA ASN A 247 2.56 -7.23 -10.92
C ASN A 247 2.33 -8.74 -10.78
N ARG A 248 2.72 -9.51 -11.80
CA ARG A 248 2.62 -10.98 -11.77
C ARG A 248 3.45 -11.61 -10.63
N ILE A 249 4.66 -11.08 -10.40
CA ILE A 249 5.50 -11.52 -9.27
C ILE A 249 4.76 -11.29 -7.95
N GLY A 250 4.14 -10.12 -7.79
CA GLY A 250 3.33 -9.78 -6.62
C GLY A 250 2.14 -10.72 -6.42
N ASP A 251 1.40 -11.01 -7.50
CA ASP A 251 0.25 -11.93 -7.48
C ASP A 251 0.68 -13.34 -7.05
N ILE A 252 1.79 -13.84 -7.62
CA ILE A 252 2.34 -15.15 -7.27
C ILE A 252 2.77 -15.17 -5.80
N ALA A 253 3.46 -14.12 -5.32
CA ALA A 253 3.90 -14.03 -3.93
C ALA A 253 2.69 -14.07 -2.97
N SER A 254 1.65 -13.31 -3.29
CA SER A 254 0.40 -13.28 -2.51
C SER A 254 -0.27 -14.67 -2.48
N TYR A 255 -0.38 -15.33 -3.63
CA TYR A 255 -0.96 -16.67 -3.75
C TYR A 255 -0.18 -17.70 -2.91
N VAL A 256 1.16 -17.69 -3.03
CA VAL A 256 2.05 -18.62 -2.31
C VAL A 256 1.86 -18.49 -0.79
N VAL A 257 1.69 -17.27 -0.30
CA VAL A 257 1.55 -16.99 1.13
C VAL A 257 0.13 -17.30 1.63
N HIS A 258 -0.88 -16.75 0.97
CA HIS A 258 -2.26 -16.73 1.51
C HIS A 258 -3.07 -17.96 1.13
N GLU A 259 -2.80 -18.55 -0.04
CA GLU A 259 -3.52 -19.74 -0.51
C GLU A 259 -2.74 -21.04 -0.23
N MET A 260 -1.42 -21.02 -0.41
CA MET A 260 -0.58 -22.21 -0.18
C MET A 260 -0.01 -22.28 1.24
N GLY A 261 -0.06 -21.19 2.00
CA GLY A 261 0.46 -21.14 3.37
C GLY A 261 1.99 -21.19 3.47
N CYS A 262 2.70 -20.85 2.40
CA CYS A 262 4.18 -20.92 2.36
C CYS A 262 4.78 -19.57 2.77
N ASP A 263 4.73 -19.24 4.05
CA ASP A 263 5.19 -17.96 4.59
C ASP A 263 6.57 -18.02 5.27
N SER A 264 7.18 -19.21 5.33
CA SER A 264 8.42 -19.41 6.08
C SER A 264 9.30 -20.49 5.44
N VAL A 265 10.60 -20.40 5.69
CA VAL A 265 11.59 -21.42 5.27
C VAL A 265 12.36 -21.86 6.51
N ASN A 266 12.37 -23.14 6.78
CA ASN A 266 13.04 -23.75 7.95
C ASN A 266 12.57 -23.13 9.29
N GLY A 267 11.29 -22.73 9.36
CA GLY A 267 10.69 -22.14 10.56
C GLY A 267 10.96 -20.64 10.73
N GLU A 268 11.69 -20.02 9.81
CA GLU A 268 11.96 -18.58 9.83
C GLU A 268 11.05 -17.85 8.82
N PRO A 269 10.37 -16.77 9.23
CA PRO A 269 9.53 -16.00 8.30
C PRO A 269 10.31 -15.52 7.08
N MET A 270 9.67 -15.57 5.91
CA MET A 270 10.28 -15.12 4.66
C MET A 270 10.08 -13.61 4.46
N ASP A 271 11.09 -12.95 3.92
CA ASP A 271 10.98 -11.54 3.53
C ASP A 271 10.53 -11.39 2.08
N LEU A 272 10.03 -10.21 1.74
CA LEU A 272 9.47 -9.91 0.43
C LEU A 272 10.53 -9.99 -0.68
N GLU A 273 11.75 -9.50 -0.44
CA GLU A 273 12.84 -9.52 -1.45
C GLU A 273 13.21 -10.95 -1.85
N THR A 274 13.41 -11.83 -0.86
CA THR A 274 13.74 -13.24 -1.09
C THR A 274 12.63 -13.92 -1.92
N ALA A 275 11.37 -13.68 -1.60
CA ALA A 275 10.25 -14.25 -2.33
C ALA A 275 10.21 -13.75 -3.78
N TYR A 276 10.34 -12.45 -3.99
CA TYR A 276 10.32 -11.86 -5.34
C TYR A 276 11.48 -12.36 -6.20
N ASP A 277 12.70 -12.43 -5.63
CA ASP A 277 13.88 -12.94 -6.34
C ASP A 277 13.70 -14.42 -6.74
N ASN A 278 13.16 -15.25 -5.85
CA ASN A 278 12.91 -16.66 -6.12
C ASN A 278 11.85 -16.82 -7.22
N ILE A 279 10.76 -16.09 -7.17
CA ILE A 279 9.69 -16.13 -8.18
C ILE A 279 10.26 -15.70 -9.55
N LEU A 280 11.01 -14.61 -9.58
CA LEU A 280 11.64 -14.14 -10.82
C LEU A 280 12.59 -15.20 -11.40
N CYS A 281 13.38 -15.84 -10.56
CA CYS A 281 14.29 -16.92 -10.97
C CYS A 281 13.50 -18.11 -11.57
N LEU A 282 12.40 -18.51 -10.94
CA LEU A 282 11.53 -19.58 -11.44
C LEU A 282 10.89 -19.21 -12.79
N MET A 283 10.47 -17.97 -12.96
CA MET A 283 9.94 -17.48 -14.24
C MET A 283 10.99 -17.56 -15.35
N GLU A 284 12.22 -17.18 -15.04
CA GLU A 284 13.36 -17.28 -16.00
C GLU A 284 13.64 -18.73 -16.37
N LEU A 285 13.70 -19.60 -15.38
CA LEU A 285 13.95 -21.05 -15.59
C LEU A 285 12.85 -21.69 -16.45
N ARG A 286 11.59 -21.33 -16.22
CA ARG A 286 10.46 -21.80 -17.02
C ARG A 286 10.62 -21.40 -18.50
N ILE A 287 10.98 -20.15 -18.74
CA ILE A 287 11.19 -19.65 -20.12
C ILE A 287 12.37 -20.35 -20.78
N GLN A 288 13.48 -20.51 -20.05
CA GLN A 288 14.65 -21.23 -20.54
C GLN A 288 14.31 -22.69 -20.88
N LYS A 289 13.53 -23.38 -20.04
CA LYS A 289 13.04 -24.74 -20.26
C LYS A 289 12.21 -24.81 -21.54
N LYS A 290 11.25 -23.92 -21.74
CA LYS A 290 10.42 -23.86 -22.95
C LYS A 290 11.27 -23.66 -24.22
N ARG A 291 12.28 -22.79 -24.15
CA ARG A 291 13.20 -22.51 -25.26
C ARG A 291 14.03 -23.77 -25.59
N LEU A 292 14.54 -24.44 -24.57
CA LEU A 292 15.31 -25.68 -24.74
C LEU A 292 14.44 -26.76 -25.41
N GLN A 293 13.22 -26.97 -24.94
CA GLN A 293 12.24 -27.91 -25.53
C GLN A 293 12.00 -27.58 -27.01
N PHE A 294 11.80 -26.31 -27.34
CA PHE A 294 11.63 -25.88 -28.74
C PHE A 294 12.81 -26.30 -29.60
N PHE A 295 14.03 -26.01 -29.16
CA PHE A 295 15.23 -26.33 -29.97
C PHE A 295 15.50 -27.84 -30.06
N GLN A 296 15.19 -28.60 -29.02
CA GLN A 296 15.22 -30.05 -29.03
C GLN A 296 14.26 -30.61 -30.08
N THR A 297 13.00 -30.16 -30.06
CA THR A 297 12.00 -30.54 -31.06
C THR A 297 12.45 -30.17 -32.48
N PHE A 298 12.98 -28.96 -32.65
CA PHE A 298 13.49 -28.51 -33.97
C PHE A 298 14.62 -29.39 -34.45
N GLU A 299 15.54 -29.76 -33.59
CA GLU A 299 16.65 -30.68 -33.91
C GLU A 299 16.13 -32.05 -34.36
N GLU A 300 15.13 -32.61 -33.64
CA GLU A 300 14.50 -33.90 -33.99
C GLU A 300 13.84 -33.85 -35.38
N VAL A 301 13.14 -32.72 -35.67
CA VAL A 301 12.50 -32.50 -36.99
C VAL A 301 13.55 -32.44 -38.09
N VAL A 302 14.66 -31.72 -37.86
CA VAL A 302 15.77 -31.61 -38.82
C VAL A 302 16.39 -32.98 -39.05
N ASN A 303 16.58 -33.79 -38.02
CA ASN A 303 17.17 -35.13 -38.14
C ASN A 303 16.21 -36.07 -38.88
N THR A 304 14.90 -35.93 -38.62
CA THR A 304 13.86 -36.67 -39.37
C THR A 304 13.90 -36.29 -40.85
N MET A 305 13.96 -35.00 -41.17
CA MET A 305 14.06 -34.53 -42.55
C MET A 305 15.30 -35.08 -43.26
N LYS A 306 16.45 -35.09 -42.57
CA LYS A 306 17.68 -35.67 -43.08
C LYS A 306 17.52 -37.15 -43.43
N SER A 307 16.94 -37.95 -42.54
CA SER A 307 16.65 -39.39 -42.75
C SER A 307 15.74 -39.57 -43.95
N ILE A 308 14.69 -38.81 -44.09
CA ILE A 308 13.76 -38.86 -45.22
C ILE A 308 14.51 -38.56 -46.55
N MET A 309 15.34 -37.52 -46.53
CA MET A 309 16.14 -37.17 -47.75
C MET A 309 17.09 -38.28 -48.16
N GLU A 310 17.71 -38.97 -47.21
CA GLU A 310 18.60 -40.10 -47.46
C GLU A 310 17.83 -41.26 -48.08
N GLU A 311 16.63 -41.58 -47.52
CA GLU A 311 15.77 -42.62 -48.05
C GLU A 311 15.24 -42.27 -49.45
N LEU A 312 14.84 -41.02 -49.69
CA LEU A 312 14.42 -40.56 -51.03
C LEU A 312 15.51 -40.74 -52.05
N ALA A 313 16.77 -40.46 -51.68
CA ALA A 313 17.92 -40.66 -52.58
C ALA A 313 18.07 -42.12 -52.98
N ILE A 314 17.88 -43.06 -52.00
CA ILE A 314 17.93 -44.51 -52.25
C ILE A 314 16.77 -44.92 -53.15
N TYR A 315 15.54 -44.49 -52.87
CA TYR A 315 14.37 -44.84 -53.70
C TYR A 315 14.50 -44.27 -55.11
N LYS A 316 15.00 -43.04 -55.25
CA LYS A 316 15.24 -42.42 -56.55
C LYS A 316 16.23 -43.29 -57.38
N LYS A 317 17.34 -43.68 -56.79
CA LYS A 317 18.34 -44.51 -57.40
C LYS A 317 17.75 -45.87 -57.84
N THR A 318 16.92 -46.49 -56.99
CA THR A 318 16.22 -47.74 -57.30
C THR A 318 15.29 -47.56 -58.51
N VAL A 319 14.53 -46.49 -58.59
CA VAL A 319 13.65 -46.18 -59.73
C VAL A 319 14.48 -46.04 -61.01
N GLU A 320 15.61 -45.32 -60.94
CA GLU A 320 16.50 -45.13 -62.08
C GLU A 320 17.08 -46.47 -62.58
N GLU A 321 17.60 -47.30 -61.68
CA GLU A 321 18.13 -48.62 -61.97
C GLU A 321 17.13 -49.60 -62.64
N ILE A 322 15.90 -49.65 -62.11
CA ILE A 322 14.83 -50.51 -62.67
C ILE A 322 14.37 -49.93 -64.02
N GLY A 323 14.27 -48.56 -64.13
CA GLY A 323 13.93 -47.88 -65.37
C GLY A 323 14.98 -48.19 -66.50
N ASP A 324 16.23 -48.18 -66.16
CA ASP A 324 17.31 -48.51 -67.11
C ASP A 324 17.28 -49.96 -67.48
N LYS A 325 17.10 -50.89 -66.62
CA LYS A 325 16.91 -52.32 -66.92
C LYS A 325 15.72 -52.57 -67.85
N LEU A 326 14.59 -51.86 -67.63
CA LEU A 326 13.43 -51.93 -68.50
C LEU A 326 13.72 -51.37 -69.88
N LYS A 327 14.43 -50.24 -69.99
CA LYS A 327 14.88 -49.65 -71.29
C LYS A 327 15.80 -50.63 -72.03
N GLU A 328 16.75 -51.18 -71.33
CA GLU A 328 17.70 -52.19 -71.88
C GLU A 328 16.96 -53.43 -72.41
N LEU A 329 15.99 -53.93 -71.61
CA LEU A 329 15.15 -55.06 -72.02
C LEU A 329 14.33 -54.72 -73.27
N GLU A 330 13.78 -53.53 -73.40
CA GLU A 330 13.00 -53.11 -74.57
C GLU A 330 13.88 -53.00 -75.80
N GLY A 331 15.13 -52.56 -75.69
CA GLY A 331 16.11 -52.46 -76.80
C GLY A 331 16.74 -53.77 -77.23
N THR A 332 16.66 -54.81 -76.33
CA THR A 332 17.34 -56.05 -76.61
C THR A 332 16.57 -56.88 -77.69
N PRO A 333 17.15 -57.38 -78.75
CA PRO A 333 16.43 -58.18 -79.77
C PRO A 333 15.87 -59.48 -79.25
N LEU A 334 14.76 -59.97 -79.83
CA LEU A 334 14.07 -61.22 -79.46
C LEU A 334 14.98 -62.46 -79.60
N THR A 335 16.03 -62.38 -80.43
CA THR A 335 17.00 -63.48 -80.70
C THR A 335 17.88 -63.78 -79.49
N GLU A 336 17.93 -62.90 -78.52
CA GLU A 336 18.72 -63.10 -77.27
C GLU A 336 17.87 -63.72 -76.13
N PHE A 337 16.58 -63.99 -76.35
CA PHE A 337 15.69 -64.67 -75.36
C PHE A 337 15.35 -66.10 -75.85
N SER A 338 15.07 -67.00 -74.86
CA SER A 338 14.69 -68.38 -75.17
C SER A 338 13.28 -68.43 -75.78
N SER A 339 12.46 -67.40 -75.48
CA SER A 339 11.08 -67.28 -76.00
C SER A 339 10.61 -65.82 -75.88
N LYS A 340 9.62 -65.47 -76.72
CA LYS A 340 8.91 -64.19 -76.60
C LYS A 340 8.21 -64.05 -75.20
N THR A 341 7.72 -65.19 -74.67
CA THR A 341 7.07 -65.21 -73.36
C THR A 341 8.07 -64.83 -72.26
N GLU A 342 9.30 -65.26 -72.38
CA GLU A 342 10.36 -64.89 -71.39
C GLU A 342 10.56 -63.38 -71.31
N LYS A 343 10.73 -62.74 -72.47
CA LYS A 343 10.85 -61.25 -72.55
C LYS A 343 9.58 -60.55 -71.98
N ASP A 344 8.38 -61.04 -72.31
CA ASP A 344 7.09 -60.53 -71.84
C ASP A 344 6.93 -60.68 -70.32
N VAL A 345 7.39 -61.77 -69.75
CA VAL A 345 7.40 -61.98 -68.28
C VAL A 345 8.34 -61.02 -67.58
N LEU A 346 9.57 -60.94 -68.11
CA LEU A 346 10.56 -59.98 -67.51
C LEU A 346 10.07 -58.57 -67.61
N ARG A 347 9.46 -58.17 -68.74
CA ARG A 347 8.84 -56.86 -68.93
C ARG A 347 7.77 -56.59 -67.87
N ARG A 348 6.91 -57.51 -67.61
CA ARG A 348 5.87 -57.43 -66.58
C ARG A 348 6.45 -57.33 -65.16
N CYS A 349 7.47 -58.08 -64.89
CA CYS A 349 8.18 -58.03 -63.60
C CYS A 349 8.78 -56.65 -63.35
N TYR A 350 9.57 -56.16 -64.34
CA TYR A 350 10.23 -54.85 -64.22
C TYR A 350 9.21 -53.72 -64.14
N LYS A 351 8.08 -53.75 -64.89
CA LYS A 351 7.03 -52.78 -64.78
C LYS A 351 6.35 -52.79 -63.40
N ARG A 352 6.09 -53.97 -62.82
CA ARG A 352 5.56 -54.12 -61.49
C ARG A 352 6.55 -53.56 -60.44
N ASP A 353 7.82 -53.93 -60.57
CA ASP A 353 8.87 -53.51 -59.64
C ASP A 353 9.07 -52.01 -59.71
N LEU A 354 9.02 -51.41 -60.90
CA LEU A 354 9.11 -49.97 -61.12
C LEU A 354 7.92 -49.26 -60.48
N ALA A 355 6.69 -49.77 -60.66
CA ALA A 355 5.47 -49.24 -60.03
C ALA A 355 5.58 -49.28 -58.51
N ASN A 356 6.10 -50.39 -57.95
CA ASN A 356 6.31 -50.52 -56.50
C ASN A 356 7.34 -49.54 -55.98
N ALA A 357 8.44 -49.35 -56.75
CA ALA A 357 9.49 -48.36 -56.40
C ALA A 357 8.97 -46.92 -56.42
N PHE A 358 8.16 -46.56 -57.43
CA PHE A 358 7.52 -45.25 -57.51
C PHE A 358 6.55 -45.03 -56.32
N LYS A 359 5.79 -46.04 -55.96
CA LYS A 359 4.85 -45.96 -54.80
C LYS A 359 5.63 -45.66 -53.50
N LYS A 360 6.75 -46.31 -53.25
CA LYS A 360 7.63 -46.04 -52.08
C LYS A 360 8.18 -44.63 -52.14
N TYR A 361 8.66 -44.19 -53.30
CA TYR A 361 9.19 -42.82 -53.49
C TYR A 361 8.11 -41.77 -53.21
N ASP A 362 6.91 -41.93 -53.81
CA ASP A 362 5.80 -40.98 -53.64
C ASP A 362 5.32 -40.90 -52.17
N GLY A 363 5.27 -42.10 -51.50
CA GLY A 363 4.94 -42.14 -50.08
C GLY A 363 5.96 -41.38 -49.23
N MET A 364 7.24 -41.55 -49.52
CA MET A 364 8.30 -40.82 -48.79
C MET A 364 8.33 -39.33 -49.14
N GLU A 365 8.03 -38.95 -50.38
CA GLU A 365 7.92 -37.55 -50.79
C GLU A 365 6.73 -36.86 -50.08
N SER A 366 5.62 -37.55 -49.92
CA SER A 366 4.48 -37.06 -49.14
C SER A 366 4.86 -36.82 -47.69
N ARG A 367 5.58 -37.77 -47.09
CA ARG A 367 6.14 -37.62 -45.73
C ARG A 367 7.07 -36.39 -45.62
N ARG A 368 7.97 -36.21 -46.60
CA ARG A 368 8.87 -35.04 -46.68
C ARG A 368 8.12 -33.72 -46.65
N ARG A 369 7.02 -33.64 -47.44
CA ARG A 369 6.18 -32.42 -47.52
C ARG A 369 5.50 -32.12 -46.16
N ASN A 370 5.02 -33.18 -45.49
CA ASN A 370 4.39 -33.03 -44.18
C ASN A 370 5.39 -32.55 -43.14
N VAL A 371 6.60 -33.12 -43.10
CA VAL A 371 7.65 -32.71 -42.18
C VAL A 371 8.11 -31.25 -42.49
N GLU A 372 8.22 -30.92 -43.78
CA GLU A 372 8.56 -29.55 -44.22
C GLU A 372 7.51 -28.51 -43.75
N SER A 373 6.22 -28.87 -43.88
CA SER A 373 5.13 -28.02 -43.41
C SER A 373 5.19 -27.82 -41.88
N PHE A 374 5.42 -28.87 -41.14
CA PHE A 374 5.59 -28.83 -39.69
C PHE A 374 6.79 -27.97 -39.28
N MET A 375 7.92 -28.15 -39.96
CA MET A 375 9.11 -27.33 -39.70
C MET A 375 8.90 -25.84 -39.96
N ASN A 376 8.13 -25.51 -41.01
CA ASN A 376 7.79 -24.12 -41.33
C ASN A 376 6.87 -23.52 -40.26
N ASN A 377 5.97 -24.31 -39.70
CA ASN A 377 5.13 -23.88 -38.61
C ASN A 377 5.96 -23.63 -37.33
N LEU A 378 6.89 -24.53 -37.02
CA LEU A 378 7.81 -24.31 -35.88
C LEU A 378 8.60 -23.01 -36.03
N ARG A 379 9.07 -22.69 -37.23
CA ARG A 379 9.80 -21.44 -37.48
C ARG A 379 8.98 -20.20 -37.21
N ARG A 380 7.66 -20.26 -37.41
CA ARG A 380 6.75 -19.12 -37.14
C ARG A 380 6.62 -18.84 -35.63
N ILE A 381 6.74 -19.87 -34.78
CA ILE A 381 6.62 -19.78 -33.33
C ILE A 381 8.00 -19.75 -32.64
N GLU A 382 9.09 -19.68 -33.40
CA GLU A 382 10.46 -19.68 -32.89
C GLU A 382 10.64 -18.56 -31.82
N PRO A 383 11.04 -18.91 -30.58
CA PRO A 383 11.35 -17.91 -29.57
C PRO A 383 12.55 -17.05 -30.02
N LYS A 384 12.46 -15.77 -29.81
CA LYS A 384 13.56 -14.85 -30.17
C LYS A 384 14.82 -15.19 -29.38
N LEU A 385 15.85 -15.64 -30.06
CA LEU A 385 17.08 -16.14 -29.47
C LEU A 385 17.90 -15.08 -28.71
N SER A 386 17.79 -13.83 -29.15
CA SER A 386 18.55 -12.71 -28.58
C SER A 386 18.00 -12.24 -27.22
N GLU A 387 16.84 -12.74 -26.80
CA GLU A 387 16.17 -12.23 -25.61
C GLU A 387 16.30 -13.20 -24.43
N VAL A 388 17.03 -12.82 -23.39
CA VAL A 388 16.85 -13.31 -22.05
C VAL A 388 15.48 -12.81 -21.57
N TYR A 389 14.89 -13.44 -20.57
CA TYR A 389 13.57 -13.04 -20.04
C TYR A 389 13.56 -11.53 -19.70
N MET A 390 14.60 -11.09 -18.98
CA MET A 390 14.84 -9.66 -18.75
C MET A 390 16.32 -9.38 -19.00
N ASN A 391 16.58 -8.48 -19.93
CA ASN A 391 17.95 -7.99 -20.16
C ASN A 391 18.33 -6.95 -19.10
N ALA A 392 19.55 -6.44 -19.12
CA ALA A 392 20.04 -5.47 -18.13
C ALA A 392 19.18 -4.21 -18.07
N CYS A 393 18.67 -3.73 -19.21
CA CYS A 393 17.77 -2.57 -19.24
C CYS A 393 16.42 -2.88 -18.58
N ASP A 394 15.85 -4.05 -18.87
CA ASP A 394 14.59 -4.50 -18.27
C ASP A 394 14.73 -4.64 -16.75
N ARG A 395 15.86 -5.17 -16.29
CA ARG A 395 16.16 -5.30 -14.85
C ARG A 395 16.21 -3.94 -14.18
N ARG A 396 16.77 -2.94 -14.82
CA ARG A 396 16.80 -1.57 -14.28
C ARG A 396 15.40 -0.95 -14.22
N VAL A 397 14.52 -1.25 -15.19
CA VAL A 397 13.12 -0.83 -15.13
C VAL A 397 12.39 -1.56 -13.99
N LEU A 398 12.64 -2.86 -13.81
CA LEU A 398 12.11 -3.63 -12.68
C LEU A 398 12.56 -3.01 -11.35
N ASP A 399 13.84 -2.63 -11.24
CA ASP A 399 14.38 -1.96 -10.05
C ASP A 399 13.67 -0.64 -9.74
N PHE A 400 13.19 0.09 -10.75
CA PHE A 400 12.36 1.28 -10.55
C PHE A 400 11.05 0.92 -9.82
N HIS A 401 10.37 -0.15 -10.26
CA HIS A 401 9.12 -0.60 -9.63
C HIS A 401 9.37 -1.14 -8.20
N LEU A 402 10.46 -1.89 -8.00
CA LEU A 402 10.86 -2.37 -6.68
C LEU A 402 11.23 -1.21 -5.75
N ALA A 403 11.90 -0.18 -6.27
CA ALA A 403 12.23 1.04 -5.52
C ALA A 403 10.96 1.77 -5.06
N ASN A 404 9.91 1.74 -5.88
CA ASN A 404 8.63 2.35 -5.51
C ASN A 404 7.98 1.63 -4.32
N LEU A 405 8.11 0.31 -4.24
CA LEU A 405 7.69 -0.45 -3.04
C LEU A 405 8.55 -0.06 -1.82
N GLU A 406 9.85 0.09 -2.00
CA GLU A 406 10.76 0.52 -0.93
C GLU A 406 10.43 1.94 -0.47
N TYR A 407 10.03 2.83 -1.37
CA TYR A 407 9.54 4.17 -1.05
C TYR A 407 8.26 4.08 -0.22
N ALA A 408 7.28 3.31 -0.68
CA ALA A 408 5.97 3.19 -0.03
C ALA A 408 6.10 2.66 1.41
N ASN A 409 7.02 1.73 1.64
CA ASN A 409 7.23 1.09 2.95
C ASN A 409 8.36 1.73 3.79
N GLY A 410 9.11 2.64 3.21
CA GLY A 410 10.20 3.34 3.90
C GLY A 410 11.37 2.46 4.29
N THR A 411 11.56 1.32 3.61
CA THR A 411 12.60 0.36 3.96
C THR A 411 12.97 -0.52 2.76
N ARG A 412 14.06 -1.27 2.91
CA ARG A 412 14.47 -2.29 1.92
C ARG A 412 13.47 -3.47 1.96
N LEU A 413 13.19 -4.07 0.81
CA LEU A 413 12.25 -5.18 0.68
C LEU A 413 12.62 -6.38 1.56
N ARG A 414 13.91 -6.61 1.81
CA ARG A 414 14.40 -7.69 2.69
C ARG A 414 14.00 -7.53 4.16
N ASN A 415 13.56 -6.35 4.56
CA ASN A 415 13.11 -6.07 5.93
C ASN A 415 11.60 -6.28 6.09
N LEU A 416 10.86 -6.41 4.98
CA LEU A 416 9.41 -6.52 4.98
C LEU A 416 8.95 -7.97 5.16
N SER A 417 7.90 -8.15 5.98
CA SER A 417 7.22 -9.44 6.11
C SER A 417 6.53 -9.81 4.80
N LEU A 418 6.86 -10.98 4.22
CA LEU A 418 6.15 -11.48 3.05
C LEU A 418 4.65 -11.67 3.36
N LYS A 419 4.31 -12.10 4.57
CA LYS A 419 2.94 -12.42 4.97
C LYS A 419 2.08 -11.18 5.26
N HIS A 420 2.68 -10.12 5.79
CA HIS A 420 1.92 -9.01 6.39
C HIS A 420 2.23 -7.63 5.79
N TRP A 421 3.14 -7.52 4.83
CA TRP A 421 3.59 -6.21 4.32
C TRP A 421 2.44 -5.37 3.73
N ASP A 422 1.43 -6.04 3.19
CA ASP A 422 0.29 -5.45 2.50
C ASP A 422 -1.02 -5.52 3.32
N GLN A 423 -0.91 -5.69 4.65
CA GLN A 423 -2.07 -5.93 5.52
C GLN A 423 -3.08 -4.76 5.55
N ASP A 424 -2.67 -3.58 5.13
CA ASP A 424 -3.52 -2.38 5.08
C ASP A 424 -4.09 -2.08 3.68
N ASP A 425 -3.77 -2.88 2.66
CA ASP A 425 -4.23 -2.65 1.27
C ASP A 425 -5.76 -2.56 1.16
N GLU A 426 -6.50 -3.37 1.93
CA GLU A 426 -7.97 -3.36 1.95
C GLU A 426 -8.54 -2.00 2.38
N ASN A 427 -7.74 -1.20 3.07
CA ASN A 427 -8.13 0.10 3.61
C ASN A 427 -7.59 1.26 2.75
N GLU A 428 -6.92 0.97 1.63
CA GLU A 428 -6.38 2.00 0.74
C GLU A 428 -7.48 2.99 0.35
N ILE A 429 -7.18 4.28 0.45
CA ILE A 429 -8.14 5.34 0.13
C ILE A 429 -8.18 5.52 -1.39
N ALA A 430 -9.35 5.26 -1.97
CA ALA A 430 -9.55 5.32 -3.41
C ALA A 430 -9.52 6.75 -3.95
N GLY A 431 -9.13 6.90 -5.23
CA GLY A 431 -9.12 8.16 -5.95
C GLY A 431 -7.74 8.78 -6.09
N SER A 432 -7.67 9.85 -6.83
CA SER A 432 -6.40 10.52 -7.17
C SER A 432 -5.68 11.06 -5.95
N HIS A 433 -4.36 10.96 -6.00
CA HIS A 433 -3.48 11.63 -5.03
C HIS A 433 -3.40 13.13 -5.34
N MET A 434 -3.16 13.92 -4.30
CA MET A 434 -3.08 15.39 -4.43
C MET A 434 -1.94 15.95 -3.59
N THR A 435 -1.55 17.18 -3.87
CA THR A 435 -0.63 17.95 -3.03
C THR A 435 -1.29 19.25 -2.58
N VAL A 436 -0.83 19.77 -1.45
CA VAL A 436 -1.30 21.08 -0.91
C VAL A 436 -0.34 22.16 -1.40
N ARG A 437 -0.85 23.11 -2.18
CA ARG A 437 -0.02 24.17 -2.80
C ARG A 437 0.71 25.03 -1.75
N GLU A 438 0.05 25.26 -0.62
CA GLU A 438 0.60 26.03 0.50
C GLU A 438 1.64 25.25 1.32
N GLY A 439 1.82 23.95 1.01
CA GLY A 439 2.67 23.03 1.77
C GLY A 439 1.87 22.29 2.85
N MET A 440 2.21 21.03 3.07
CA MET A 440 1.50 20.17 4.04
C MET A 440 1.54 20.76 5.47
N ALA A 441 2.65 21.42 5.85
CA ALA A 441 2.79 22.03 7.18
C ALA A 441 1.80 23.17 7.42
N HIS A 442 1.19 23.73 6.36
CA HIS A 442 0.16 24.77 6.48
C HIS A 442 -1.06 24.23 7.24
N LEU A 443 -1.44 22.97 6.98
CA LEU A 443 -2.57 22.32 7.68
C LEU A 443 -2.29 22.25 9.20
N VAL A 444 -1.06 21.88 9.56
CA VAL A 444 -0.63 21.79 10.96
C VAL A 444 -0.66 23.18 11.61
N GLY A 445 -0.12 24.18 10.93
CA GLY A 445 -0.08 25.56 11.42
C GLY A 445 -1.46 26.11 11.75
N LYS A 446 -2.45 25.81 10.89
CA LYS A 446 -3.84 26.22 11.13
C LYS A 446 -4.44 25.52 12.36
N LEU A 447 -4.18 24.22 12.52
CA LEU A 447 -4.69 23.45 13.67
C LEU A 447 -4.08 23.88 15.00
N VAL A 448 -2.82 24.31 15.00
CA VAL A 448 -2.09 24.73 16.20
C VAL A 448 -2.52 26.13 16.67
N ASN A 449 -3.03 26.96 15.74
CA ASN A 449 -3.37 28.36 16.06
C ASN A 449 -4.39 28.44 17.21
N GLY A 450 -4.00 29.12 18.30
CA GLY A 450 -4.81 29.25 19.49
C GLY A 450 -4.63 28.12 20.51
N SER A 451 -3.69 27.19 20.28
CA SER A 451 -3.38 26.10 21.23
C SER A 451 -2.12 26.44 22.04
N ASP A 452 -2.08 25.98 23.28
CA ASP A 452 -0.91 26.11 24.17
C ASP A 452 0.14 25.03 23.82
N VAL A 453 1.00 25.33 22.85
CA VAL A 453 2.13 24.47 22.46
C VAL A 453 3.41 25.07 23.02
N LEU A 454 4.07 24.31 23.89
CA LEU A 454 5.38 24.67 24.46
C LEU A 454 6.46 23.99 23.63
N ILE A 455 7.09 24.74 22.75
CA ILE A 455 8.20 24.24 21.90
C ILE A 455 9.50 24.19 22.72
N GLU A 456 10.49 23.43 22.22
CA GLU A 456 11.80 23.27 22.86
C GLU A 456 11.68 22.63 24.26
N ARG A 457 10.71 21.73 24.42
CA ARG A 457 10.50 20.96 25.66
C ARG A 457 10.75 19.48 25.37
N LEU A 458 11.96 19.01 25.70
CA LEU A 458 12.35 17.61 25.52
C LEU A 458 11.89 16.79 26.73
N VAL A 459 10.89 15.95 26.54
CA VAL A 459 10.35 15.07 27.58
C VAL A 459 11.40 14.01 27.92
N THR A 460 11.77 13.91 29.21
CA THR A 460 12.81 13.02 29.73
C THR A 460 12.26 11.89 30.59
N LYS A 461 11.09 12.09 31.22
CA LYS A 461 10.46 11.07 32.06
C LYS A 461 8.95 11.24 32.06
N ILE A 462 8.22 10.13 32.04
CA ILE A 462 6.76 10.09 32.16
C ILE A 462 6.43 9.16 33.32
N GLU A 463 5.93 9.74 34.41
CA GLU A 463 5.46 9.00 35.58
C GLU A 463 3.94 8.88 35.50
N TYR A 464 3.42 7.67 35.70
CA TYR A 464 1.97 7.45 35.73
C TYR A 464 1.62 6.60 36.94
N ARG A 465 0.62 7.09 37.69
CA ARG A 465 0.18 6.51 38.97
C ARG A 465 -1.34 6.42 38.98
N GLU A 466 -1.90 5.77 39.94
CA GLU A 466 -3.35 5.63 40.15
C GLU A 466 -4.08 6.98 40.10
N ASN A 467 -3.47 8.01 40.68
CA ASN A 467 -4.10 9.32 40.89
C ASN A 467 -3.73 10.39 39.84
N GLY A 468 -2.89 10.05 38.84
CA GLY A 468 -2.53 11.01 37.80
C GLY A 468 -1.17 10.73 37.18
N VAL A 469 -0.64 11.73 36.48
CA VAL A 469 0.62 11.65 35.73
C VAL A 469 1.50 12.85 36.06
N VAL A 470 2.83 12.63 35.95
CA VAL A 470 3.83 13.71 36.01
C VAL A 470 4.77 13.56 34.78
N VAL A 471 4.87 14.59 33.99
CA VAL A 471 5.77 14.63 32.83
C VAL A 471 6.92 15.58 33.14
N HIS A 472 8.15 15.07 33.06
CA HIS A 472 9.39 15.86 33.24
C HIS A 472 9.92 16.22 31.85
N ALA A 473 10.24 17.48 31.67
CA ALA A 473 10.81 17.98 30.42
C ALA A 473 11.98 18.91 30.68
N ASN A 474 12.97 18.86 29.80
CA ASN A 474 14.04 19.83 29.76
C ASN A 474 13.66 20.92 28.74
N HIS A 475 13.60 22.17 29.19
CA HIS A 475 13.57 23.32 28.29
C HIS A 475 14.97 23.45 27.68
N THR A 476 15.06 23.46 26.38
CA THR A 476 16.33 23.54 25.65
C THR A 476 16.40 24.86 24.87
N ASN A 477 17.63 25.36 24.65
CA ASN A 477 17.86 26.53 23.80
C ASN A 477 17.99 26.10 22.32
N GLU A 478 18.20 27.04 21.43
CA GLU A 478 18.36 26.82 19.99
C GLU A 478 19.51 25.85 19.65
N ARG A 479 20.45 25.65 20.59
CA ARG A 479 21.58 24.73 20.42
C ARG A 479 21.30 23.35 20.99
N GLY A 480 20.09 23.15 21.54
CA GLY A 480 19.69 21.90 22.18
C GLY A 480 20.25 21.68 23.58
N GLU A 481 20.86 22.70 24.18
CA GLU A 481 21.42 22.66 25.53
C GLU A 481 20.32 22.88 26.57
N LYS A 482 20.34 22.10 27.66
CA LYS A 482 19.36 22.22 28.75
C LYS A 482 19.52 23.57 29.46
N VAL A 483 18.42 24.33 29.49
CA VAL A 483 18.32 25.61 30.21
C VAL A 483 17.70 25.38 31.60
N GLU A 484 16.60 24.63 31.64
CA GLU A 484 15.78 24.44 32.84
C GLU A 484 15.09 23.08 32.79
N GLU A 485 14.79 22.50 33.94
CA GLU A 485 13.93 21.32 34.07
C GLU A 485 12.54 21.74 34.56
N GLU A 486 11.54 21.28 33.85
CA GLU A 486 10.13 21.61 34.11
C GLU A 486 9.35 20.33 34.45
N ARG A 487 8.32 20.46 35.29
CA ARG A 487 7.40 19.37 35.64
C ARG A 487 5.98 19.78 35.36
N TYR A 488 5.25 18.88 34.68
CA TYR A 488 3.84 19.10 34.32
C TYR A 488 3.02 17.98 34.95
N THR A 489 1.95 18.34 35.66
CA THR A 489 1.06 17.38 36.31
C THR A 489 -0.29 17.34 35.60
N GLY A 490 -0.92 16.18 35.53
CA GLY A 490 -2.22 16.06 34.88
C GLY A 490 -2.94 14.77 35.25
N ASP A 491 -4.14 14.62 34.71
CA ASP A 491 -4.97 13.42 34.90
C ASP A 491 -4.53 12.28 33.98
N ALA A 492 -4.05 12.60 32.78
CA ALA A 492 -3.61 11.62 31.79
C ALA A 492 -2.55 12.22 30.86
N VAL A 493 -1.78 11.35 30.22
CA VAL A 493 -0.81 11.75 29.18
C VAL A 493 -1.11 10.97 27.89
N LEU A 494 -1.11 11.69 26.78
CA LEU A 494 -1.14 11.10 25.45
C LEU A 494 0.27 11.14 24.86
N CYS A 495 0.88 9.97 24.71
CA CYS A 495 2.21 9.80 24.13
C CYS A 495 2.09 9.69 22.60
N THR A 496 2.65 10.67 21.88
CA THR A 496 2.67 10.68 20.40
C THR A 496 4.09 10.63 19.84
N LEU A 497 5.03 10.15 20.64
CA LEU A 497 6.43 10.02 20.21
C LEU A 497 6.55 9.06 19.02
N PRO A 498 7.38 9.39 18.01
CA PRO A 498 7.64 8.46 16.90
C PRO A 498 8.14 7.11 17.38
N LEU A 499 7.82 6.05 16.64
CA LEU A 499 8.23 4.68 16.98
C LEU A 499 9.76 4.56 17.16
N GLY A 500 10.55 5.32 16.40
CA GLY A 500 12.00 5.34 16.54
C GLY A 500 12.44 5.77 17.93
N ILE A 501 11.77 6.73 18.55
CA ILE A 501 12.03 7.21 19.90
C ILE A 501 11.60 6.13 20.93
N LEU A 502 10.44 5.50 20.71
CA LEU A 502 9.97 4.42 21.58
C LEU A 502 10.94 3.22 21.57
N LYS A 503 11.50 2.91 20.38
CA LYS A 503 12.53 1.85 20.23
C LYS A 503 13.81 2.19 21.03
N ARG A 504 14.25 3.46 20.94
CA ARG A 504 15.41 3.97 21.72
C ARG A 504 15.15 3.81 23.22
N THR A 505 13.95 4.22 23.68
CA THR A 505 13.52 4.07 25.08
C THR A 505 13.49 2.60 25.52
N ALA A 506 12.90 1.72 24.71
CA ALA A 506 12.79 0.29 25.00
C ALA A 506 14.15 -0.39 25.18
N LYS A 507 15.17 0.09 24.47
CA LYS A 507 16.57 -0.40 24.58
C LYS A 507 17.33 0.23 25.75
N GLY A 508 16.73 1.19 26.45
CA GLY A 508 17.40 1.91 27.54
C GLY A 508 18.49 2.86 27.07
N GLU A 509 18.46 3.25 25.79
CA GLU A 509 19.42 4.19 25.20
C GLU A 509 19.07 5.64 25.56
N LYS A 510 20.08 6.49 25.66
CA LYS A 510 19.90 7.92 25.94
C LYS A 510 19.13 8.64 24.82
N GLY A 511 18.32 9.63 25.18
CA GLY A 511 17.61 10.49 24.23
C GLY A 511 16.14 10.14 24.01
N GLY A 512 15.62 9.14 24.74
CA GLY A 512 14.21 8.85 24.85
C GLY A 512 13.71 9.00 26.27
N PRO A 513 12.41 9.22 26.53
CA PRO A 513 11.91 9.35 27.90
C PRO A 513 11.89 8.02 28.66
N VAL A 514 12.09 8.09 29.96
CA VAL A 514 11.92 6.94 30.86
C VAL A 514 10.45 6.87 31.28
N PHE A 515 9.84 5.69 31.13
CA PHE A 515 8.49 5.42 31.64
C PHE A 515 8.60 4.82 33.06
N ASP A 516 7.84 5.37 34.00
CA ASP A 516 7.82 4.96 35.38
C ASP A 516 6.36 4.83 35.89
N PRO A 517 5.85 3.61 36.07
CA PRO A 517 6.51 2.31 35.88
C PRO A 517 6.97 2.01 34.45
N PRO A 518 7.84 1.01 34.22
CA PRO A 518 8.21 0.60 32.87
C PRO A 518 6.99 0.14 32.06
N LEU A 519 7.07 0.30 30.74
CA LEU A 519 6.03 -0.19 29.83
C LEU A 519 5.88 -1.73 29.94
N PRO A 520 4.66 -2.27 29.80
CA PRO A 520 4.46 -3.73 29.83
C PRO A 520 5.25 -4.47 28.77
N ASP A 521 5.69 -5.68 29.07
CA ASP A 521 6.49 -6.51 28.14
C ASP A 521 5.79 -6.71 26.79
N ARG A 522 4.47 -6.86 26.78
CA ARG A 522 3.68 -7.00 25.56
C ARG A 522 3.86 -5.78 24.65
N LYS A 523 3.80 -4.59 25.22
CA LYS A 523 4.01 -3.34 24.47
C LYS A 523 5.46 -3.19 24.01
N LEU A 524 6.42 -3.51 24.88
CA LEU A 524 7.85 -3.50 24.53
C LEU A 524 8.15 -4.47 23.37
N GLY A 525 7.51 -5.64 23.38
CA GLY A 525 7.62 -6.61 22.28
C GLY A 525 7.09 -6.07 20.96
N ALA A 526 5.93 -5.40 20.97
CA ALA A 526 5.36 -4.77 19.76
C ALA A 526 6.26 -3.63 19.26
N ILE A 527 6.78 -2.80 20.18
CA ILE A 527 7.74 -1.71 19.84
C ILE A 527 8.97 -2.29 19.13
N ASP A 528 9.45 -3.43 19.60
CA ASP A 528 10.63 -4.09 18.99
C ASP A 528 10.31 -4.66 17.61
N ARG A 529 9.19 -5.39 17.46
CA ARG A 529 8.84 -6.13 16.25
C ARG A 529 8.46 -5.22 15.07
N VAL A 530 7.65 -4.18 15.28
CA VAL A 530 7.25 -3.27 14.20
C VAL A 530 8.47 -2.49 13.71
N GLY A 531 8.71 -2.45 12.42
CA GLY A 531 9.83 -1.74 11.82
C GLY A 531 9.64 -0.23 11.83
N PHE A 532 10.75 0.50 11.80
CA PHE A 532 10.73 1.95 11.64
C PHE A 532 11.76 2.30 10.57
N GLY A 533 11.31 2.89 9.49
CA GLY A 533 12.07 3.00 8.25
C GLY A 533 12.76 4.34 8.03
N ASN A 534 13.33 4.43 6.83
CA ASN A 534 14.09 5.59 6.39
C ASN A 534 13.70 5.93 4.95
N LEU A 535 13.55 7.22 4.71
CA LEU A 535 13.28 7.79 3.40
C LEU A 535 13.83 9.21 3.41
N ASN A 536 14.51 9.61 2.36
CA ASN A 536 15.06 10.96 2.27
C ASN A 536 14.77 11.61 0.92
N LYS A 537 14.93 12.91 0.85
CA LYS A 537 14.60 13.74 -0.30
C LYS A 537 15.77 14.68 -0.64
N VAL A 538 15.95 14.89 -1.93
CA VAL A 538 16.80 15.95 -2.47
C VAL A 538 15.86 17.00 -3.07
N VAL A 539 15.65 18.10 -2.39
CA VAL A 539 14.77 19.18 -2.83
C VAL A 539 15.61 20.21 -3.59
N LEU A 540 15.25 20.49 -4.82
CA LEU A 540 15.95 21.45 -5.70
C LEU A 540 14.98 22.56 -6.10
N ILE A 541 15.33 23.80 -5.80
CA ILE A 541 14.54 24.99 -6.16
C ILE A 541 15.34 25.77 -7.22
N PHE A 542 14.74 25.99 -8.36
CA PHE A 542 15.37 26.63 -9.50
C PHE A 542 14.87 28.07 -9.72
N ASP A 543 15.46 28.79 -10.65
CA ASP A 543 15.04 30.12 -11.07
C ASP A 543 13.87 30.06 -12.07
N ARG A 544 13.67 28.91 -12.72
CA ARG A 544 12.62 28.72 -13.74
C ARG A 544 12.24 27.24 -13.85
N ILE A 545 11.06 26.97 -14.39
CA ILE A 545 10.63 25.63 -14.81
C ILE A 545 11.31 25.34 -16.16
N PHE A 546 12.00 24.20 -16.28
CA PHE A 546 12.69 23.77 -17.50
C PHE A 546 12.21 22.41 -17.99
N TRP A 547 11.19 21.85 -17.33
CA TRP A 547 10.51 20.59 -17.70
C TRP A 547 9.11 20.93 -18.23
N ASP A 548 8.41 19.93 -18.81
CA ASP A 548 7.02 20.09 -19.24
C ASP A 548 6.14 20.34 -18.00
N ASP A 549 5.39 21.41 -18.00
CA ASP A 549 4.52 21.83 -16.88
C ASP A 549 3.43 20.80 -16.55
N ASN A 550 3.09 19.92 -17.50
CA ASN A 550 2.16 18.81 -17.28
C ASN A 550 2.84 17.55 -16.69
N MET A 551 4.14 17.59 -16.52
CA MET A 551 4.93 16.47 -15.98
C MET A 551 4.98 16.57 -14.45
N HIS A 552 4.12 15.81 -13.76
CA HIS A 552 4.09 15.79 -12.30
C HIS A 552 5.16 14.84 -11.73
N PHE A 553 5.48 13.78 -12.48
CA PHE A 553 6.48 12.78 -12.10
C PHE A 553 7.34 12.40 -13.29
N PHE A 554 8.58 12.05 -13.04
CA PHE A 554 9.38 11.29 -13.98
C PHE A 554 10.35 10.39 -13.20
N GLY A 555 10.62 9.22 -13.77
CA GLY A 555 11.49 8.24 -13.15
C GLY A 555 12.85 8.16 -13.85
N THR A 556 13.85 7.69 -13.12
CA THR A 556 15.17 7.38 -13.67
C THR A 556 15.54 5.96 -13.26
N THR A 557 16.15 5.21 -14.19
CA THR A 557 16.66 3.88 -13.87
C THR A 557 18.04 4.00 -13.24
N THR A 558 18.33 3.13 -12.27
CA THR A 558 19.62 3.11 -11.57
C THR A 558 20.76 2.76 -12.54
N THR A 559 21.94 3.26 -12.27
CA THR A 559 23.13 3.03 -13.11
C THR A 559 24.33 2.59 -12.28
N ASP A 560 24.99 1.55 -12.77
CA ASP A 560 26.27 1.07 -12.24
C ASP A 560 27.44 2.02 -12.59
N GLU A 561 27.21 2.96 -13.51
CA GLU A 561 28.24 3.85 -14.05
C GLU A 561 28.40 5.16 -13.29
N LEU A 562 27.54 5.46 -12.32
CA LEU A 562 27.68 6.65 -11.48
C LEU A 562 28.81 6.40 -10.48
N SER A 563 29.92 7.08 -10.71
CA SER A 563 31.25 6.76 -10.20
C SER A 563 31.49 6.86 -8.69
N ASN A 564 30.52 7.31 -7.93
CA ASN A 564 30.72 7.55 -6.48
C ASN A 564 29.62 6.97 -5.59
N PHE A 565 28.66 6.28 -6.18
CA PHE A 565 27.62 5.53 -5.47
C PHE A 565 27.62 4.09 -5.97
N LYS A 566 27.38 3.18 -5.11
CA LYS A 566 27.27 1.75 -5.46
C LYS A 566 25.91 1.45 -6.10
N GLY A 567 25.44 2.24 -7.04
CA GLY A 567 24.25 2.00 -7.86
C GLY A 567 23.06 1.44 -7.07
N ALA A 568 22.82 1.94 -5.87
CA ALA A 568 21.77 1.39 -5.01
C ALA A 568 20.40 1.64 -5.62
N ARG A 569 19.61 0.57 -5.71
CA ARG A 569 18.22 0.68 -6.07
C ARG A 569 17.53 1.76 -5.20
N GLY A 570 16.72 2.63 -5.80
CA GLY A 570 16.03 3.71 -5.11
C GLY A 570 16.77 5.05 -5.07
N GLU A 571 17.98 5.12 -5.61
CA GLU A 571 18.74 6.37 -5.66
C GLU A 571 18.16 7.30 -6.73
N LEU A 572 17.48 8.37 -6.29
CA LEU A 572 16.89 9.37 -7.20
C LEU A 572 16.03 8.71 -8.29
N TYR A 573 15.38 7.59 -7.93
CA TYR A 573 14.63 6.78 -8.87
C TYR A 573 13.39 7.52 -9.42
N MET A 574 12.93 8.55 -8.71
CA MET A 574 11.76 9.35 -9.08
C MET A 574 11.97 10.81 -8.68
N PHE A 575 11.59 11.71 -9.56
CA PHE A 575 11.49 13.14 -9.29
C PHE A 575 10.01 13.54 -9.31
N ILE A 576 9.61 14.36 -8.36
CA ILE A 576 8.26 14.92 -8.26
C ILE A 576 8.37 16.44 -8.49
N ALA A 577 7.62 16.94 -9.48
CA ALA A 577 7.53 18.36 -9.79
C ALA A 577 6.36 18.98 -9.02
N GLN A 578 6.59 20.07 -8.31
CA GLN A 578 5.50 20.79 -7.66
C GLN A 578 4.79 21.69 -8.70
N THR A 579 3.48 21.53 -8.81
CA THR A 579 2.66 22.21 -9.81
C THR A 579 2.84 23.73 -9.76
N GLY A 580 3.21 24.31 -10.89
CA GLY A 580 3.35 25.77 -11.05
C GLY A 580 4.52 26.39 -10.32
N LYS A 581 5.48 25.59 -9.83
CA LYS A 581 6.66 26.05 -9.10
C LYS A 581 7.94 25.44 -9.69
N PRO A 582 9.04 26.20 -9.72
CA PRO A 582 10.31 25.66 -10.19
C PRO A 582 10.99 24.79 -9.10
N VAL A 583 10.28 23.78 -8.62
CA VAL A 583 10.72 22.88 -7.53
C VAL A 583 10.65 21.43 -7.99
N LEU A 584 11.76 20.71 -7.92
CA LEU A 584 11.86 19.27 -8.11
C LEU A 584 12.29 18.59 -6.81
N ILE A 585 11.63 17.48 -6.50
CA ILE A 585 11.95 16.67 -5.31
C ILE A 585 12.40 15.30 -5.80
N GLY A 586 13.70 15.02 -5.64
CA GLY A 586 14.26 13.69 -5.94
C GLY A 586 14.15 12.79 -4.72
N LEU A 587 13.68 11.56 -4.92
CA LEU A 587 13.44 10.59 -3.84
C LEU A 587 14.64 9.64 -3.67
N LEU A 588 14.96 9.36 -2.41
CA LEU A 588 16.00 8.40 -2.01
C LEU A 588 15.31 7.35 -1.14
N ALA A 589 15.18 6.13 -1.67
CA ALA A 589 14.43 5.04 -1.06
C ALA A 589 15.33 3.82 -0.84
N GLY A 590 14.91 2.91 0.02
CA GLY A 590 15.63 1.66 0.29
C GLY A 590 17.04 1.92 0.79
N ALA A 591 18.02 1.23 0.22
CA ALA A 591 19.44 1.39 0.58
C ALA A 591 19.95 2.81 0.29
N ALA A 592 19.41 3.48 -0.72
CA ALA A 592 19.83 4.83 -1.11
C ALA A 592 19.40 5.90 -0.09
N ALA A 593 18.44 5.59 0.77
CA ALA A 593 18.01 6.52 1.84
C ALA A 593 19.05 6.63 2.99
N ASP A 594 19.97 5.70 3.09
CA ASP A 594 20.91 5.56 4.20
C ASP A 594 22.15 6.49 4.05
N ILE A 595 21.92 7.73 3.66
CA ILE A 595 22.96 8.76 3.42
C ILE A 595 23.70 9.01 4.73
N ALA A 596 25.04 8.95 4.67
CA ALA A 596 25.91 9.25 5.82
C ALA A 596 25.57 8.40 7.07
N MET A 597 25.01 7.19 6.88
CA MET A 597 24.59 6.31 7.99
C MET A 597 25.74 6.04 8.97
N ASP A 598 26.94 5.86 8.44
CA ASP A 598 28.16 5.56 9.19
C ASP A 598 28.88 6.82 9.76
N VAL A 599 28.33 8.02 9.51
CA VAL A 599 28.94 9.28 9.94
C VAL A 599 28.35 9.70 11.29
N ASP A 600 29.18 10.05 12.26
CA ASP A 600 28.72 10.56 13.55
C ASP A 600 27.98 11.90 13.37
N ASN A 601 26.90 12.11 14.13
CA ASN A 601 26.08 13.33 14.06
C ASN A 601 26.88 14.62 14.41
N SER A 602 27.98 14.48 15.11
CA SER A 602 28.86 15.62 15.43
C SER A 602 29.77 16.03 14.27
N ASP A 603 29.97 15.14 13.26
CA ASP A 603 30.81 15.43 12.08
C ASP A 603 30.00 16.16 11.00
N MET A 604 29.66 17.38 11.30
CA MET A 604 28.83 18.24 10.43
C MET A 604 29.46 18.47 9.05
N GLU A 605 30.77 18.51 8.99
CA GLU A 605 31.49 18.76 7.72
C GLU A 605 31.35 17.57 6.76
N ARG A 606 31.48 16.35 7.29
CA ARG A 606 31.33 15.15 6.49
C ARG A 606 29.85 14.98 6.07
N ILE A 607 28.91 15.22 6.97
CA ILE A 607 27.45 15.20 6.66
C ILE A 607 27.15 16.20 5.51
N LYS A 608 27.73 17.42 5.59
CA LYS A 608 27.55 18.44 4.56
C LYS A 608 28.05 17.95 3.19
N LYS A 609 29.22 17.32 3.15
CA LYS A 609 29.81 16.77 1.90
C LYS A 609 28.90 15.69 1.31
N GLU A 610 28.35 14.80 2.12
CA GLU A 610 27.43 13.76 1.67
C GLU A 610 26.16 14.36 1.05
N LYS A 611 25.61 15.43 1.66
CA LYS A 611 24.46 16.15 1.12
C LYS A 611 24.80 16.83 -0.22
N GLU A 612 25.96 17.49 -0.31
CA GLU A 612 26.44 18.15 -1.54
C GLU A 612 26.61 17.11 -2.67
N LEU A 613 27.08 15.92 -2.35
CA LEU A 613 27.21 14.83 -3.31
C LEU A 613 25.84 14.41 -3.84
N CYS A 614 24.83 14.29 -2.98
CA CYS A 614 23.45 13.97 -3.40
C CYS A 614 22.91 15.03 -4.38
N VAL A 615 23.14 16.30 -4.11
CA VAL A 615 22.73 17.41 -4.99
C VAL A 615 23.46 17.32 -6.34
N SER A 616 24.76 17.08 -6.32
CA SER A 616 25.58 16.94 -7.55
C SER A 616 25.06 15.82 -8.43
N ARG A 617 24.72 14.66 -7.84
CA ARG A 617 24.21 13.52 -8.56
C ARG A 617 22.83 13.80 -9.16
N ALA A 618 21.96 14.47 -8.41
CA ALA A 618 20.66 14.90 -8.91
C ALA A 618 20.82 15.82 -10.13
N MET A 619 21.72 16.80 -10.04
CA MET A 619 21.99 17.73 -11.15
C MET A 619 22.58 16.98 -12.37
N GLU A 620 23.45 16.01 -12.15
CA GLU A 620 24.00 15.17 -13.24
C GLU A 620 22.87 14.44 -13.99
N LEU A 621 21.96 13.82 -13.27
CA LEU A 621 20.80 13.14 -13.86
C LEU A 621 19.91 14.12 -14.63
N LEU A 622 19.59 15.28 -14.04
CA LEU A 622 18.74 16.29 -14.67
C LEU A 622 19.39 16.83 -15.95
N ASN A 623 20.72 17.03 -15.94
CA ASN A 623 21.46 17.45 -17.13
C ASN A 623 21.42 16.41 -18.24
N LYS A 624 21.46 15.11 -17.90
CA LYS A 624 21.33 14.02 -18.89
C LYS A 624 19.93 14.01 -19.51
N VAL A 625 18.89 14.25 -18.72
CA VAL A 625 17.50 14.20 -19.18
C VAL A 625 17.11 15.46 -19.98
N PHE A 626 17.45 16.63 -19.47
CA PHE A 626 16.97 17.93 -20.01
C PHE A 626 18.03 18.71 -20.81
N GLY A 627 19.28 18.24 -20.78
CA GLY A 627 20.38 18.87 -21.55
C GLY A 627 20.55 20.34 -21.20
N ASN A 628 20.71 21.15 -22.24
CA ASN A 628 20.95 22.60 -22.09
C ASN A 628 19.81 23.40 -21.47
N ALA A 629 18.60 22.82 -21.37
CA ALA A 629 17.47 23.47 -20.69
C ALA A 629 17.67 23.50 -19.17
N CYS A 630 18.38 22.52 -18.63
CA CYS A 630 18.63 22.39 -17.20
C CYS A 630 19.63 23.46 -16.74
N PRO A 631 19.31 24.26 -15.70
CA PRO A 631 20.30 25.18 -15.11
C PRO A 631 21.54 24.44 -14.59
N SER A 632 22.66 25.09 -14.55
CA SER A 632 23.94 24.52 -14.06
C SER A 632 23.89 24.19 -12.57
N SER A 633 23.06 24.89 -11.80
CA SER A 633 22.88 24.66 -10.36
C SER A 633 21.50 25.14 -9.91
N PRO A 634 20.95 24.58 -8.84
CA PRO A 634 19.72 25.11 -8.25
C PRO A 634 20.02 26.42 -7.50
N VAL A 635 19.01 27.27 -7.32
CA VAL A 635 19.09 28.48 -6.49
C VAL A 635 19.21 28.08 -5.01
N GLU A 636 18.47 27.05 -4.61
CA GLU A 636 18.53 26.47 -3.28
C GLU A 636 18.42 24.94 -3.40
N ALA A 637 19.05 24.24 -2.46
CA ALA A 637 18.93 22.78 -2.35
C ALA A 637 18.85 22.40 -0.87
N VAL A 638 18.02 21.40 -0.57
CA VAL A 638 17.88 20.83 0.78
C VAL A 638 17.90 19.29 0.65
N VAL A 639 18.74 18.64 1.44
CA VAL A 639 18.77 17.18 1.54
C VAL A 639 18.34 16.80 2.95
N THR A 640 17.31 15.98 3.07
CA THR A 640 16.80 15.50 4.36
C THR A 640 17.65 14.34 4.88
N LEU A 641 17.70 14.20 6.20
CA LEU A 641 18.33 13.07 6.90
C LEU A 641 17.44 12.68 8.09
N TRP A 642 16.26 12.13 7.80
CA TRP A 642 15.26 11.82 8.84
C TRP A 642 15.77 10.81 9.87
N HIS A 643 16.63 9.87 9.45
CA HIS A 643 17.24 8.87 10.35
C HIS A 643 18.24 9.50 11.35
N LYS A 644 18.76 10.68 11.05
CA LYS A 644 19.69 11.42 11.94
C LYS A 644 18.98 12.49 12.79
N ASP A 645 17.68 12.71 12.54
CA ASP A 645 16.88 13.65 13.32
C ASP A 645 16.60 13.04 14.70
N GLU A 646 17.17 13.63 15.75
CA GLU A 646 17.09 13.13 17.14
C GLU A 646 15.65 13.11 17.70
N ALA A 647 14.71 13.78 17.02
CA ALA A 647 13.31 13.84 17.44
C ALA A 647 12.41 12.83 16.67
N SER A 648 12.98 12.07 15.71
CA SER A 648 12.20 11.05 14.98
C SER A 648 12.97 9.74 14.75
N LEU A 649 14.26 9.79 14.38
CA LEU A 649 15.15 8.65 14.13
C LEU A 649 14.67 7.79 12.95
N GLY A 650 14.01 8.42 11.97
CA GLY A 650 13.49 7.75 10.79
C GLY A 650 12.27 8.43 10.22
N CYS A 651 11.64 7.79 9.26
CA CYS A 651 10.50 8.34 8.52
C CYS A 651 9.16 7.82 9.05
N TYR A 652 8.85 6.52 8.92
CA TYR A 652 7.58 5.94 9.33
C TYR A 652 7.70 4.42 9.55
N SER A 653 6.64 3.85 10.15
CA SER A 653 6.60 2.42 10.49
C SER A 653 6.38 1.54 9.24
N TYR A 654 6.79 0.29 9.34
CA TYR A 654 6.55 -0.74 8.33
C TYR A 654 6.37 -2.11 8.98
N MET A 655 5.75 -3.03 8.26
CA MET A 655 5.58 -4.43 8.70
C MET A 655 6.89 -5.19 8.53
N ALA A 656 7.67 -5.24 9.61
CA ALA A 656 8.93 -5.97 9.63
C ALA A 656 8.68 -7.49 9.62
N LYS A 657 9.71 -8.25 9.30
CA LYS A 657 9.69 -9.69 9.09
C LYS A 657 8.98 -10.48 10.22
N ASN A 658 9.19 -10.07 11.46
CA ASN A 658 8.63 -10.74 12.65
C ASN A 658 7.40 -10.02 13.24
N ALA A 659 6.90 -8.95 12.58
CA ALA A 659 5.75 -8.18 13.04
C ALA A 659 4.44 -8.82 12.57
N GLN A 660 3.39 -8.56 13.32
CA GLN A 660 2.01 -8.95 12.98
C GLN A 660 1.12 -7.70 12.96
N ALA A 661 0.04 -7.75 12.20
CA ALA A 661 -0.90 -6.62 12.12
C ALA A 661 -1.42 -6.21 13.51
N SER A 662 -1.65 -7.19 14.39
CA SER A 662 -2.08 -6.96 15.78
C SER A 662 -1.05 -6.18 16.62
N ASP A 663 0.21 -6.11 16.21
CA ASP A 663 1.22 -5.30 16.93
C ASP A 663 0.86 -3.81 16.90
N TYR A 664 0.24 -3.33 15.80
CA TYR A 664 -0.28 -1.95 15.74
C TYR A 664 -1.37 -1.70 16.79
N ASP A 665 -2.23 -2.69 17.03
CA ASP A 665 -3.28 -2.62 18.05
C ASP A 665 -2.65 -2.57 19.45
N VAL A 666 -1.63 -3.39 19.70
CA VAL A 666 -0.88 -3.38 20.96
C VAL A 666 -0.19 -2.03 21.17
N LEU A 667 0.39 -1.44 20.12
CA LEU A 667 0.99 -0.09 20.18
C LEU A 667 -0.04 0.97 20.56
N ALA A 668 -1.30 0.78 20.18
CA ALA A 668 -2.41 1.71 20.48
C ALA A 668 -3.02 1.51 21.88
N GLU A 669 -2.76 0.40 22.55
CA GLU A 669 -3.35 0.11 23.87
C GLU A 669 -2.97 1.16 24.91
N SER A 670 -3.96 1.65 25.66
CA SER A 670 -3.75 2.52 26.84
C SER A 670 -3.24 1.68 28.02
N ILE A 671 -2.60 2.33 28.97
CA ILE A 671 -2.01 1.66 30.13
C ILE A 671 -2.63 2.18 31.43
N ARG A 672 -3.03 1.25 32.30
CA ARG A 672 -3.38 1.47 33.72
C ARG A 672 -2.19 1.19 34.62
N CYS A 673 -2.14 1.88 35.73
CA CYS A 673 -1.19 1.55 36.79
C CYS A 673 -1.50 0.16 37.35
N ARG A 674 -0.47 -0.54 37.82
CA ARG A 674 -0.62 -1.80 38.55
C ARG A 674 -0.10 -1.62 39.98
N ASP A 675 -0.69 -2.31 40.92
CA ASP A 675 -0.22 -2.34 42.32
C ASP A 675 0.92 -3.33 42.49
N GLU A 676 1.42 -3.51 43.73
CA GLU A 676 2.51 -4.41 44.06
C GLU A 676 2.19 -5.89 43.80
N ASN A 677 0.91 -6.24 43.70
CA ASN A 677 0.42 -7.58 43.38
C ASN A 677 0.20 -7.79 41.88
N GLY A 678 0.43 -6.76 41.06
CA GLY A 678 0.23 -6.80 39.62
C GLY A 678 -1.21 -6.52 39.15
N GLU A 679 -2.12 -6.17 40.07
CA GLU A 679 -3.53 -5.86 39.75
C GLU A 679 -3.68 -4.43 39.22
N TYR A 680 -4.56 -4.27 38.25
CA TYR A 680 -4.86 -2.95 37.67
C TYR A 680 -5.57 -2.06 38.69
N LYS A 681 -5.11 -0.83 38.83
CA LYS A 681 -5.68 0.18 39.73
C LYS A 681 -6.04 1.47 38.98
N GLY A 682 -7.18 2.01 39.33
CA GLY A 682 -7.65 3.30 38.80
C GLY A 682 -8.01 3.27 37.30
N LYS A 683 -7.97 4.44 36.71
CA LYS A 683 -8.29 4.66 35.29
C LYS A 683 -7.03 4.52 34.44
N GLU A 684 -7.23 4.34 33.12
CA GLU A 684 -6.13 4.46 32.16
C GLU A 684 -5.53 5.87 32.27
N ARG A 685 -4.20 5.94 32.32
CA ARG A 685 -3.48 7.20 32.50
C ARG A 685 -2.52 7.52 31.34
N LEU A 686 -2.04 6.49 30.66
CA LEU A 686 -1.08 6.64 29.56
C LEU A 686 -1.72 6.11 28.29
N PHE A 687 -1.87 6.99 27.31
CA PHE A 687 -2.51 6.72 26.01
C PHE A 687 -1.48 6.89 24.89
N PHE A 688 -1.72 6.24 23.74
CA PHE A 688 -0.78 6.25 22.62
C PHE A 688 -1.48 6.58 21.32
N ALA A 689 -0.92 7.54 20.57
CA ALA A 689 -1.34 7.90 19.22
C ALA A 689 -0.11 8.10 18.32
N GLY A 690 -0.31 8.13 17.04
CA GLY A 690 0.73 8.23 16.03
C GLY A 690 0.43 7.30 14.87
N GLU A 691 1.09 7.49 13.72
CA GLU A 691 0.89 6.65 12.54
C GLU A 691 1.16 5.16 12.84
N HIS A 692 2.07 4.88 13.77
CA HIS A 692 2.44 3.52 14.21
C HIS A 692 1.43 2.88 15.18
N THR A 693 0.34 3.57 15.50
CA THR A 693 -0.77 3.06 16.34
C THR A 693 -2.05 2.89 15.53
N ASN A 694 -1.98 3.00 14.21
CA ASN A 694 -3.14 2.88 13.33
C ASN A 694 -2.93 1.73 12.35
N ARG A 695 -3.55 0.59 12.63
CA ARG A 695 -3.42 -0.64 11.85
C ARG A 695 -3.92 -0.48 10.41
N ASN A 696 -5.02 0.27 10.22
CA ASN A 696 -5.67 0.40 8.92
C ASN A 696 -5.01 1.43 8.01
N TYR A 697 -4.33 2.43 8.59
CA TYR A 697 -3.70 3.54 7.84
C TYR A 697 -2.31 3.85 8.41
N PRO A 698 -1.44 2.83 8.56
CA PRO A 698 -0.10 3.08 9.11
C PRO A 698 0.74 3.95 8.17
N ALA A 699 1.77 4.59 8.70
CA ALA A 699 2.76 5.35 7.93
C ALA A 699 2.20 6.59 7.22
N THR A 700 0.96 7.03 7.53
CA THR A 700 0.30 8.13 6.81
C THR A 700 -0.06 9.28 7.75
N VAL A 701 -0.20 10.48 7.16
CA VAL A 701 -0.63 11.68 7.91
C VAL A 701 -2.09 11.52 8.37
N HIS A 702 -2.95 11.00 7.49
CA HIS A 702 -4.36 10.77 7.84
C HIS A 702 -4.49 9.68 8.92
N GLY A 703 -3.66 8.66 8.89
CA GLY A 703 -3.62 7.63 9.95
C GLY A 703 -3.19 8.21 11.29
N ALA A 704 -2.18 9.08 11.29
CA ALA A 704 -1.75 9.80 12.50
C ALA A 704 -2.88 10.69 13.04
N MET A 705 -3.57 11.42 12.16
CA MET A 705 -4.72 12.25 12.53
C MET A 705 -5.84 11.41 13.14
N LEU A 706 -6.22 10.32 12.48
CA LEU A 706 -7.29 9.40 12.95
C LEU A 706 -6.95 8.77 14.30
N SER A 707 -5.65 8.44 14.54
CA SER A 707 -5.21 7.93 15.84
C SER A 707 -5.39 8.97 16.95
N GLY A 708 -5.15 10.25 16.65
CA GLY A 708 -5.40 11.35 17.58
C GLY A 708 -6.88 11.49 17.93
N LEU A 709 -7.76 11.45 16.92
CA LEU A 709 -9.22 11.51 17.12
C LEU A 709 -9.71 10.30 17.93
N ARG A 710 -9.20 9.11 17.65
CA ARG A 710 -9.52 7.88 18.40
C ARG A 710 -9.16 8.05 19.87
N GLU A 711 -7.96 8.50 20.17
CA GLU A 711 -7.52 8.64 21.58
C GLU A 711 -8.25 9.78 22.29
N ALA A 712 -8.62 10.86 21.60
CA ALA A 712 -9.46 11.91 22.19
C ALA A 712 -10.80 11.34 22.65
N GLY A 713 -11.42 10.48 21.83
CA GLY A 713 -12.65 9.77 22.18
C GLY A 713 -12.45 8.82 23.36
N ARG A 714 -11.40 7.98 23.32
CA ARG A 714 -11.10 7.04 24.43
C ARG A 714 -10.84 7.76 25.73
N MET A 715 -10.05 8.83 25.72
CA MET A 715 -9.75 9.63 26.92
C MET A 715 -11.04 10.24 27.46
N ALA A 716 -11.89 10.79 26.61
CA ALA A 716 -13.16 11.37 27.01
C ALA A 716 -14.07 10.29 27.63
N ASP A 717 -14.15 9.10 27.05
CA ASP A 717 -14.95 7.99 27.60
C ASP A 717 -14.46 7.58 29.00
N VAL A 718 -13.13 7.51 29.20
CA VAL A 718 -12.54 7.15 30.51
C VAL A 718 -12.84 8.21 31.58
N PHE A 719 -12.82 9.51 31.23
CA PHE A 719 -12.90 10.58 32.23
C PHE A 719 -14.28 11.23 32.34
N THR A 720 -15.11 11.20 31.29
CA THR A 720 -16.45 11.83 31.28
C THR A 720 -17.59 10.83 31.04
N GLY A 721 -17.29 9.56 30.78
CA GLY A 721 -18.25 8.51 30.47
C GLY A 721 -18.68 8.49 29.01
N CYS A 722 -19.56 7.53 28.67
CA CYS A 722 -20.02 7.24 27.32
C CYS A 722 -21.46 7.75 27.12
N PRO A 723 -21.66 8.99 26.65
CA PRO A 723 -23.00 9.56 26.53
C PRO A 723 -23.86 8.87 25.46
N TYR A 724 -23.24 8.07 24.60
CA TYR A 724 -23.92 7.30 23.55
C TYR A 724 -24.39 5.90 24.02
N ALA A 725 -23.98 5.47 25.20
CA ALA A 725 -24.34 4.14 25.74
C ALA A 725 -25.85 4.03 26.00
N ALA A 726 -26.37 2.81 25.86
CA ALA A 726 -27.78 2.55 26.14
C ALA A 726 -28.07 2.81 27.64
N PRO A 727 -29.20 3.43 27.99
CA PRO A 727 -29.59 3.59 29.40
C PRO A 727 -29.76 2.20 30.02
N HIS A 728 -29.29 2.04 31.26
CA HIS A 728 -29.45 0.78 31.99
C HIS A 728 -30.93 0.44 32.19
N LYS A 729 -31.33 -0.80 31.94
CA LYS A 729 -32.70 -1.31 31.97
C LYS A 729 -33.35 -1.34 33.37
N ASN A 730 -32.83 -0.65 34.38
CA ASN A 730 -33.29 -0.77 35.76
C ASN A 730 -34.09 0.44 36.24
N VAL A 731 -34.73 1.21 35.34
CA VAL A 731 -35.68 2.23 35.74
C VAL A 731 -36.99 1.90 35.05
N ILE A 732 -37.97 1.56 35.85
CA ILE A 732 -39.36 1.41 35.38
C ILE A 732 -39.85 2.84 35.13
N ASP A 733 -39.89 3.23 33.89
CA ASP A 733 -40.43 4.53 33.50
C ASP A 733 -41.97 4.51 33.60
N LEU A 734 -42.41 5.08 34.65
CA LEU A 734 -43.77 5.58 34.72
C LEU A 734 -43.67 7.11 34.65
N GLU A 735 -44.27 7.64 33.60
CA GLU A 735 -44.54 9.05 33.31
C GLU A 735 -43.54 9.71 32.34
N MET A 736 -43.95 9.79 31.10
CA MET A 736 -43.49 10.77 30.16
C MET A 736 -44.19 12.09 30.41
N GLU A 737 -43.49 13.01 31.06
CA GLU A 737 -43.87 14.42 31.02
C GLU A 737 -42.91 15.13 30.08
N ASP A 738 -43.49 15.86 29.13
CA ASP A 738 -42.77 16.72 28.21
C ASP A 738 -42.20 17.92 28.97
N ASP A 739 -41.01 17.79 29.55
CA ASP A 739 -40.27 18.92 30.08
C ASP A 739 -38.96 19.15 29.36
N ASP A 740 -38.86 20.29 28.75
CA ASP A 740 -37.75 20.77 27.88
C ASP A 740 -36.47 21.14 28.64
N ASP A 741 -36.20 20.57 29.81
CA ASP A 741 -34.98 20.86 30.56
C ASP A 741 -34.12 19.61 30.81
N ASP A 742 -33.43 19.16 29.80
CA ASP A 742 -32.50 18.03 29.91
C ASP A 742 -31.15 18.45 30.49
N VAL A 743 -31.05 18.39 31.81
CA VAL A 743 -29.76 18.27 32.50
C VAL A 743 -29.37 16.80 32.44
N ILE A 744 -28.34 16.47 31.74
CA ILE A 744 -27.78 15.12 31.69
C ILE A 744 -27.32 14.72 33.11
N PRO A 745 -27.92 13.72 33.75
CA PRO A 745 -27.43 13.32 35.07
C PRO A 745 -26.10 12.63 34.93
N LEU A 746 -25.13 13.14 35.64
CA LEU A 746 -23.88 12.42 35.86
C LEU A 746 -24.22 11.12 36.58
N SER A 747 -23.93 9.99 36.02
CA SER A 747 -24.18 8.70 36.62
C SER A 747 -23.48 8.57 37.99
N PRO A 748 -24.17 8.15 39.02
CA PRO A 748 -23.54 7.93 40.33
C PRO A 748 -22.59 6.72 40.25
N GLU A 749 -21.54 6.79 40.99
CA GLU A 749 -20.55 5.76 41.19
C GLU A 749 -21.19 4.40 41.51
N GLY A 750 -21.32 3.58 40.48
CA GLY A 750 -21.70 2.17 40.65
C GLY A 750 -20.46 1.32 40.52
N SER A 751 -20.12 0.65 41.59
CA SER A 751 -19.05 -0.37 41.59
C SER A 751 -19.34 -1.37 40.48
N ARG A 752 -18.53 -1.36 39.45
CA ARG A 752 -18.53 -2.45 38.47
C ARG A 752 -17.66 -3.57 39.00
N ASP A 753 -18.31 -4.66 39.33
CA ASP A 753 -17.64 -5.93 39.54
C ASP A 753 -16.90 -6.37 38.30
N GLU A 754 -15.76 -6.90 38.55
CA GLU A 754 -14.73 -7.39 37.65
C GLU A 754 -15.27 -8.23 36.48
N GLY A 755 -15.26 -7.65 35.30
CA GLY A 755 -15.40 -8.38 34.09
C GLY A 755 -14.32 -7.89 33.09
N GLY A 756 -13.14 -8.40 33.25
CA GLY A 756 -12.07 -8.12 32.30
C GLY A 756 -12.52 -8.67 30.94
N MET A 757 -12.80 -7.79 29.98
CA MET A 757 -12.89 -8.21 28.59
C MET A 757 -11.48 -8.46 28.08
N GLY A 758 -10.98 -9.65 28.42
CA GLY A 758 -9.98 -10.26 27.58
C GLY A 758 -10.70 -10.74 26.33
N MET A 759 -10.40 -10.19 25.19
CA MET A 759 -10.73 -10.84 23.93
C MET A 759 -9.92 -12.13 23.87
N GLY A 760 -10.45 -13.20 24.44
CA GLY A 760 -9.98 -14.54 24.17
C GLY A 760 -10.52 -14.96 22.81
N MET A 761 -9.68 -14.98 21.83
CA MET A 761 -9.96 -15.81 20.67
C MET A 761 -9.89 -17.26 21.16
N GLU A 762 -11.04 -17.88 21.37
CA GLU A 762 -11.11 -19.32 21.50
C GLU A 762 -10.81 -19.94 20.14
N GLU A 763 -9.63 -20.54 20.03
CA GLU A 763 -9.34 -21.51 18.98
C GLU A 763 -10.30 -22.71 19.18
N MET A 764 -11.30 -22.83 18.34
CA MET A 764 -12.04 -24.09 18.22
C MET A 764 -11.20 -25.06 17.41
N ALA A 765 -10.44 -25.86 18.13
CA ALA A 765 -9.78 -27.02 17.54
C ALA A 765 -10.85 -28.10 17.28
N HIS A 766 -11.20 -28.32 16.01
CA HIS A 766 -11.86 -29.55 15.60
C HIS A 766 -10.78 -30.51 15.09
N GLU A 767 -10.51 -31.54 15.88
CA GLU A 767 -9.81 -32.74 15.43
C GLU A 767 -10.74 -33.53 14.51
N GLU A 768 -10.36 -33.67 13.24
CA GLU A 768 -10.84 -34.76 12.44
C GLU A 768 -9.72 -35.38 11.60
N SER A 769 -9.75 -36.68 11.57
CA SER A 769 -8.72 -37.62 11.19
C SER A 769 -8.30 -37.61 9.73
N VAL A 770 -7.05 -38.00 9.56
CA VAL A 770 -6.27 -38.23 8.36
C VAL A 770 -6.98 -39.18 7.39
N GLY A 771 -7.13 -38.73 6.15
CA GLY A 771 -7.38 -39.59 5.01
C GLY A 771 -6.54 -39.10 3.85
N SER A 772 -5.49 -39.85 3.55
CA SER A 772 -4.62 -39.58 2.42
C SER A 772 -5.32 -39.95 1.09
N VAL A 773 -5.54 -38.97 0.24
CA VAL A 773 -5.70 -39.22 -1.20
C VAL A 773 -5.03 -38.06 -1.93
N GLY A 774 -4.03 -38.42 -2.70
CA GLY A 774 -3.41 -37.49 -3.62
C GLY A 774 -4.30 -37.25 -4.82
N ASP A 775 -4.61 -36.03 -5.13
CA ASP A 775 -5.30 -35.71 -6.39
C ASP A 775 -4.54 -34.59 -7.14
N GLU A 776 -4.33 -34.90 -8.39
CA GLU A 776 -3.67 -34.07 -9.40
C GLU A 776 -4.48 -32.79 -9.68
N ILE A 777 -3.82 -31.70 -9.70
CA ILE A 777 -4.41 -30.40 -10.09
C ILE A 777 -4.36 -30.30 -11.63
N MET A 778 -5.52 -30.40 -12.25
CA MET A 778 -5.68 -30.09 -13.69
C MET A 778 -6.00 -28.62 -13.87
N MET A 779 -5.16 -27.91 -14.61
CA MET A 779 -5.47 -26.57 -15.11
C MET A 779 -6.01 -26.69 -16.53
N GLU A 780 -7.26 -26.31 -16.71
CA GLU A 780 -7.92 -26.24 -18.02
C GLU A 780 -7.47 -24.99 -18.78
N GLY A 781 -6.88 -25.20 -19.96
CA GLY A 781 -6.66 -24.12 -20.91
C GLY A 781 -7.48 -24.40 -22.16
N ASP A 782 -8.44 -23.54 -22.48
CA ASP A 782 -9.25 -23.59 -23.68
C ASP A 782 -8.43 -23.37 -24.95
N GLU A 783 -8.30 -24.40 -25.77
CA GLU A 783 -7.97 -24.19 -27.19
C GLU A 783 -8.84 -25.14 -28.04
N ASN A 784 -9.85 -24.58 -28.67
CA ASN A 784 -10.64 -25.23 -29.71
C ASN A 784 -9.82 -25.26 -31.01
N VAL A 785 -9.40 -26.44 -31.40
CA VAL A 785 -8.89 -26.66 -32.77
C VAL A 785 -9.76 -27.78 -33.39
N GLU A 786 -10.50 -27.44 -34.44
CA GLU A 786 -11.27 -28.36 -35.25
C GLU A 786 -10.36 -29.43 -35.89
N ARG A 787 -10.65 -30.68 -35.65
CA ARG A 787 -10.00 -31.84 -36.29
C ARG A 787 -10.67 -32.11 -37.62
N ASN A 788 -9.93 -31.96 -38.73
CA ASN A 788 -10.27 -32.58 -39.99
C ASN A 788 -9.37 -33.81 -40.17
N GLY A 789 -9.98 -34.91 -40.42
CA GLY A 789 -9.30 -36.20 -40.50
C GLY A 789 -8.45 -36.40 -41.75
N GLY A 790 -7.30 -36.98 -41.54
CA GLY A 790 -6.35 -37.43 -42.58
C GLY A 790 -5.09 -38.00 -41.96
N ASP A 791 -4.80 -39.18 -42.41
CA ASP A 791 -3.74 -40.16 -42.04
C ASP A 791 -2.61 -39.72 -41.10
N SER A 792 -2.51 -40.44 -40.00
CA SER A 792 -1.52 -40.27 -38.93
C SER A 792 -0.09 -40.57 -39.40
N VAL A 793 0.70 -39.51 -39.57
CA VAL A 793 2.15 -39.64 -39.53
C VAL A 793 2.55 -39.65 -38.05
N GLU A 794 3.15 -40.76 -37.61
CA GLU A 794 3.76 -40.81 -36.28
C GLU A 794 4.93 -39.83 -36.24
N MET A 795 4.63 -38.63 -35.75
CA MET A 795 5.66 -37.63 -35.41
C MET A 795 5.78 -37.60 -33.89
N PRO A 796 6.96 -37.30 -33.36
CA PRO A 796 7.06 -37.14 -31.92
C PRO A 796 6.12 -36.01 -31.48
N VAL A 797 5.18 -36.36 -30.66
CA VAL A 797 4.22 -35.42 -30.07
C VAL A 797 4.98 -34.48 -29.16
N ILE A 798 4.82 -33.20 -29.41
CA ILE A 798 5.20 -32.21 -28.40
C ILE A 798 4.22 -32.42 -27.27
N GLY A 799 4.63 -33.19 -26.29
CA GLY A 799 3.77 -33.42 -25.14
C GLY A 799 3.49 -32.12 -24.43
N ASN A 800 2.21 -31.84 -24.29
CA ASN A 800 1.80 -30.86 -23.28
C ASN A 800 1.92 -31.59 -21.94
N ASP A 801 3.14 -31.66 -21.41
CA ASP A 801 3.28 -32.08 -20.03
C ASP A 801 3.07 -30.84 -19.17
N ASP A 802 1.81 -30.65 -18.81
CA ASP A 802 1.46 -29.73 -17.74
C ASP A 802 1.71 -30.45 -16.41
N GLU A 803 2.95 -30.36 -15.85
CA GLU A 803 3.33 -30.57 -14.46
C GLU A 803 4.23 -29.43 -14.00
#